data_d9adf026dc22f60fc5c3007cd98dbd2d
#
_entry.id   d9adf026dc22f60fc5c3007cd98dbd2d
#
_cell.length_a   1.000
_cell.length_b   1.000
_cell.length_c   1.000
_cell.angle_alpha   90.00
_cell.angle_beta   90.00
_cell.angle_gamma   90.00
#
_symmetry.space_group_name_H-M   'P 1'
#
loop_
_entity.id
_entity.type
_entity.pdbx_description
1 polymer ?
#
loop_
_entity_poly.entity_id
_entity_poly.type
_entity_poly.pdbx_seq_one_letter_code
_entity_poly.pdbx_strand_id
1 'polypeptide(L)'
;IRLSLVGSEMCIRDRYMSNAKHSPDLLFEVSWEVCNKVGGIHTVISTKAQTVTRKFADRYVLLGPDLSHEGVNPEFEEDPNQLKAWRQSLYNEGIRVRVGRWKIKGEPTVVLVDFSSLIPRKDEILKSLWESYHVDSISGQWDYIEPVLFGWAAGVVIASYVETFGTPTEKAVAHFHEWMTAAGGLYLRKHAPYIATVFTTHATVMGRCIAGNRLPLYNDLPKFNADELARQFNVTAKHSIEKMAAAYHDAFLTVSDITANECKYLLGREPDGVTPNGFENDFVWAGEEYYAKRDEARRAMISVAEACLGEKFTGDPLIVGTSGRYEFRNKGIDVFIESLKQLAASDRLRREVLAYITVPAGNRGPRLDLQAHLADPSKPIDAGQYRHSTHYLENATWDPIVNALKNSNLTDPGSKVKVIFVPTYLNKADGIFHKDYYELLVGMDITVFPSYYEPWGYTPLESVAFSIPTVTTTLAGFGIWVDKQREHAGVEVIRRDDYNDKEVEAKIADTLLRFSLLDEKHVNEQHTSAYEISLTALWEHLFAAYEQAYSEAVESSIVRTNRAVLDGGTKTEQINFVRQQLFVEKPVWNRMMVDKTLPKRLHALEELSRNLWWCWNPGARDLFEGIDPALWAESDR
;
A
#
# COMPACT_ATOMS: atom_id res chain seq x y z
N ILE A 1 26.86 -26.79 3.55
CA ILE A 1 26.19 -25.49 3.18
C ILE A 1 24.70 -25.48 3.60
N ARG A 2 24.09 -26.66 3.88
CA ARG A 2 22.67 -26.74 4.31
C ARG A 2 22.39 -26.43 5.80
N LEU A 3 23.40 -26.27 6.63
CA LEU A 3 23.26 -26.13 8.09
C LEU A 3 23.28 -24.69 8.61
N SER A 4 23.62 -23.69 7.79
CA SER A 4 23.68 -22.27 8.23
C SER A 4 22.36 -21.51 8.03
N LEU A 5 21.51 -21.93 7.09
CA LEU A 5 20.20 -21.32 6.84
C LEU A 5 19.16 -21.65 7.93
N VAL A 6 19.22 -22.85 8.49
CA VAL A 6 18.30 -23.30 9.56
C VAL A 6 18.49 -22.49 10.85
N GLY A 7 19.69 -22.02 11.14
CA GLY A 7 19.98 -21.25 12.37
C GLY A 7 19.47 -19.81 12.34
N SER A 8 19.43 -19.16 11.17
CA SER A 8 18.97 -17.78 11.04
C SER A 8 17.44 -17.68 10.95
N GLU A 9 16.80 -18.62 10.29
CA GLU A 9 15.32 -18.71 10.26
C GLU A 9 14.74 -19.02 11.66
N MET A 10 15.39 -19.90 12.42
CA MET A 10 14.99 -20.17 13.81
C MET A 10 15.13 -18.94 14.71
N CYS A 11 16.19 -18.15 14.58
CA CYS A 11 16.37 -16.93 15.38
C CYS A 11 15.37 -15.82 15.02
N ILE A 12 14.94 -15.72 13.77
CA ILE A 12 13.91 -14.75 13.34
C ILE A 12 12.54 -15.27 13.79
N ARG A 13 12.24 -16.54 13.56
CA ARG A 13 10.98 -17.16 13.96
C ARG A 13 10.75 -17.14 15.48
N ASP A 14 11.81 -17.41 16.27
CA ASP A 14 11.72 -17.39 17.73
C ASP A 14 11.57 -15.97 18.31
N ARG A 15 12.11 -14.93 17.66
CA ARG A 15 11.90 -13.54 18.07
C ARG A 15 10.45 -13.07 17.82
N TYR A 16 9.83 -13.50 16.74
CA TYR A 16 8.45 -13.14 16.40
C TYR A 16 7.40 -14.03 17.12
N MET A 17 7.73 -15.27 17.43
CA MET A 17 6.80 -16.20 18.09
C MET A 17 6.65 -16.01 19.61
N SER A 18 7.54 -15.25 20.26
CA SER A 18 7.55 -15.16 21.74
C SER A 18 6.73 -14.00 22.33
N ASN A 19 6.19 -13.07 21.52
CA ASN A 19 5.58 -11.83 22.03
C ASN A 19 4.13 -11.55 21.64
N ALA A 20 3.43 -12.40 20.91
CA ALA A 20 2.03 -12.19 20.56
C ALA A 20 1.09 -12.49 21.76
N LYS A 21 1.26 -11.74 22.86
CA LYS A 21 0.41 -11.86 24.06
C LYS A 21 -1.07 -11.54 23.80
N HIS A 22 -1.38 -10.77 22.76
CA HIS A 22 -2.69 -10.20 22.49
C HIS A 22 -3.07 -10.24 21.01
N SER A 23 -3.07 -11.41 20.38
CA SER A 23 -3.59 -11.55 19.01
C SER A 23 -5.06 -11.10 18.94
N PRO A 24 -5.47 -10.35 17.93
CA PRO A 24 -6.88 -10.00 17.75
C PRO A 24 -7.71 -11.23 17.38
N ASP A 25 -8.94 -11.27 17.86
CA ASP A 25 -9.94 -12.28 17.53
C ASP A 25 -10.78 -11.85 16.31
N LEU A 26 -10.86 -10.53 16.06
CA LEU A 26 -11.64 -9.92 15.00
C LEU A 26 -10.83 -8.77 14.39
N LEU A 27 -10.63 -8.82 13.08
CA LEU A 27 -9.86 -7.82 12.32
C LEU A 27 -10.73 -7.14 11.28
N PHE A 28 -10.83 -5.82 11.39
CA PHE A 28 -11.37 -4.96 10.34
C PHE A 28 -10.24 -4.25 9.62
N GLU A 29 -10.35 -4.11 8.31
CA GLU A 29 -9.40 -3.34 7.51
C GLU A 29 -10.18 -2.40 6.59
N VAL A 30 -9.90 -1.10 6.68
CA VAL A 30 -10.66 -0.03 6.03
C VAL A 30 -9.78 0.67 5.01
N SER A 31 -10.20 0.71 3.76
CA SER A 31 -9.52 1.47 2.71
C SER A 31 -10.49 2.00 1.68
N TRP A 32 -10.17 3.18 1.14
CA TRP A 32 -10.87 3.71 -0.03
C TRP A 32 -10.75 2.81 -1.26
N GLU A 33 -9.72 1.96 -1.28
CA GLU A 33 -9.40 1.08 -2.42
C GLU A 33 -9.93 -0.37 -2.26
N VAL A 34 -10.74 -0.67 -1.26
CA VAL A 34 -11.44 -1.98 -1.18
C VAL A 34 -12.53 -2.03 -2.24
N CYS A 35 -12.45 -3.01 -3.15
CA CYS A 35 -13.31 -3.14 -4.33
C CYS A 35 -13.35 -1.87 -5.21
N ASN A 36 -12.31 -1.06 -5.17
CA ASN A 36 -12.20 0.21 -5.87
C ASN A 36 -10.73 0.47 -6.24
N LYS A 37 -10.32 0.06 -7.42
CA LYS A 37 -8.93 0.17 -7.88
C LYS A 37 -8.58 1.61 -8.28
N VAL A 38 -7.83 2.31 -7.43
CA VAL A 38 -7.33 3.67 -7.68
C VAL A 38 -5.79 3.69 -7.75
N GLY A 39 -5.12 3.00 -6.85
CA GLY A 39 -3.66 3.05 -6.73
C GLY A 39 -3.03 1.78 -6.15
N GLY A 40 -1.87 1.94 -5.53
CA GLY A 40 -1.08 0.83 -5.00
C GLY A 40 -1.65 0.18 -3.73
N ILE A 41 -2.53 0.85 -3.00
CA ILE A 41 -3.14 0.30 -1.78
C ILE A 41 -4.08 -0.85 -2.12
N HIS A 42 -4.79 -0.76 -3.26
CA HIS A 42 -5.55 -1.90 -3.79
C HIS A 42 -4.68 -3.16 -3.90
N THR A 43 -3.47 -3.02 -4.46
CA THR A 43 -2.52 -4.15 -4.58
C THR A 43 -2.09 -4.66 -3.21
N VAL A 44 -1.77 -3.77 -2.26
CA VAL A 44 -1.39 -4.16 -0.89
C VAL A 44 -2.48 -5.02 -0.25
N ILE A 45 -3.73 -4.54 -0.26
CA ILE A 45 -4.83 -5.20 0.46
C ILE A 45 -5.26 -6.46 -0.28
N SER A 46 -5.43 -6.40 -1.61
CA SER A 46 -5.92 -7.52 -2.40
C SER A 46 -4.94 -8.71 -2.42
N THR A 47 -3.65 -8.45 -2.49
CA THR A 47 -2.65 -9.53 -2.46
C THR A 47 -2.43 -10.09 -1.05
N LYS A 48 -2.57 -9.26 -0.01
CA LYS A 48 -2.49 -9.69 1.39
C LYS A 48 -3.70 -10.52 1.83
N ALA A 49 -4.86 -10.30 1.22
CA ALA A 49 -6.14 -10.82 1.67
C ALA A 49 -6.14 -12.35 1.86
N GLN A 50 -5.50 -13.11 0.97
CA GLN A 50 -5.44 -14.56 1.09
C GLN A 50 -4.72 -15.00 2.37
N THR A 51 -3.57 -14.41 2.68
CA THR A 51 -2.80 -14.70 3.90
C THR A 51 -3.59 -14.35 5.15
N VAL A 52 -4.27 -13.20 5.17
CA VAL A 52 -5.10 -12.77 6.30
C VAL A 52 -6.33 -13.66 6.46
N THR A 53 -7.03 -14.00 5.37
CA THR A 53 -8.22 -14.87 5.39
C THR A 53 -7.89 -16.27 5.90
N ARG A 54 -6.74 -16.83 5.52
CA ARG A 54 -6.29 -18.14 6.07
C ARG A 54 -6.16 -18.13 7.59
N LYS A 55 -5.83 -16.98 8.17
CA LYS A 55 -5.61 -16.84 9.62
C LYS A 55 -6.88 -16.49 10.40
N PHE A 56 -7.68 -15.57 9.87
CA PHE A 56 -8.85 -15.02 10.57
C PHE A 56 -10.18 -15.56 10.05
N ALA A 57 -10.20 -16.23 8.89
CA ALA A 57 -11.42 -16.74 8.23
C ALA A 57 -12.51 -15.65 8.15
N ASP A 58 -13.74 -15.95 8.57
CA ASP A 58 -14.85 -15.00 8.57
C ASP A 58 -14.73 -13.89 9.65
N ARG A 59 -13.66 -13.92 10.44
CA ARG A 59 -13.30 -12.87 11.43
C ARG A 59 -12.42 -11.77 10.83
N TYR A 60 -12.16 -11.83 9.54
CA TYR A 60 -11.53 -10.76 8.75
C TYR A 60 -12.59 -10.08 7.89
N VAL A 61 -12.81 -8.80 8.11
CA VAL A 61 -13.83 -8.00 7.44
C VAL A 61 -13.21 -6.75 6.83
N LEU A 62 -13.32 -6.62 5.52
CA LEU A 62 -12.87 -5.44 4.80
C LEU A 62 -14.01 -4.42 4.66
N LEU A 63 -13.70 -3.12 4.76
CA LEU A 63 -14.65 -2.06 4.51
C LEU A 63 -14.15 -1.16 3.37
N GLY A 64 -15.02 -0.92 2.40
CA GLY A 64 -14.79 -0.01 1.28
C GLY A 64 -15.98 0.92 1.05
N PRO A 65 -15.82 2.01 0.27
CA PRO A 65 -16.92 2.89 -0.10
C PRO A 65 -17.83 2.21 -1.14
N ASP A 66 -19.14 2.36 -0.99
CA ASP A 66 -20.09 1.99 -2.05
C ASP A 66 -20.23 3.15 -3.04
N LEU A 67 -19.34 3.19 -4.02
CA LEU A 67 -19.33 4.21 -5.08
C LEU A 67 -20.25 3.84 -6.26
N SER A 68 -20.74 2.62 -6.29
CA SER A 68 -21.63 2.13 -7.37
C SER A 68 -23.09 2.51 -7.18
N HIS A 69 -23.48 3.01 -6.01
CA HIS A 69 -24.85 3.44 -5.71
C HIS A 69 -25.92 2.46 -6.23
N GLU A 70 -25.87 1.20 -5.84
CA GLU A 70 -26.71 0.07 -6.32
C GLU A 70 -26.32 -0.51 -7.69
N GLY A 71 -25.34 0.06 -8.38
CA GLY A 71 -24.82 -0.48 -9.63
C GLY A 71 -23.99 -1.75 -9.40
N VAL A 72 -23.64 -2.40 -10.52
CA VAL A 72 -22.77 -3.58 -10.50
C VAL A 72 -21.33 -3.13 -10.25
N ASN A 73 -20.74 -3.60 -9.16
CA ASN A 73 -19.31 -3.49 -8.93
C ASN A 73 -18.63 -4.78 -9.45
N PRO A 74 -17.71 -4.70 -10.43
CA PRO A 74 -17.11 -5.89 -11.05
C PRO A 74 -16.24 -6.70 -10.07
N GLU A 75 -15.73 -6.08 -9.02
CA GLU A 75 -14.87 -6.72 -8.02
C GLU A 75 -15.64 -7.29 -6.83
N PHE A 76 -16.93 -6.98 -6.68
CA PHE A 76 -17.74 -7.33 -5.51
C PHE A 76 -18.90 -8.27 -5.88
N GLU A 77 -19.09 -9.32 -5.09
CA GLU A 77 -20.24 -10.23 -5.17
C GLU A 77 -21.08 -10.08 -3.90
N GLU A 78 -22.25 -9.46 -4.04
CA GLU A 78 -23.16 -9.22 -2.93
C GLU A 78 -23.93 -10.48 -2.53
N ASP A 79 -23.98 -10.76 -1.21
CA ASP A 79 -24.97 -11.69 -0.63
C ASP A 79 -26.07 -10.90 0.08
N PRO A 80 -27.26 -10.76 -0.53
CA PRO A 80 -28.35 -9.98 0.05
C PRO A 80 -28.91 -10.57 1.35
N ASN A 81 -28.63 -11.84 1.65
CA ASN A 81 -29.09 -12.52 2.86
C ASN A 81 -28.07 -12.46 4.00
N GLN A 82 -26.82 -12.21 3.69
CA GLN A 82 -25.76 -12.13 4.70
C GLN A 82 -26.01 -10.92 5.63
N LEU A 83 -26.05 -11.18 6.92
CA LEU A 83 -26.24 -10.17 7.99
C LEU A 83 -27.50 -9.28 7.81
N LYS A 84 -28.55 -9.81 7.20
CA LYS A 84 -29.76 -9.05 6.78
C LYS A 84 -30.38 -8.23 7.91
N ALA A 85 -30.53 -8.80 9.10
CA ALA A 85 -31.14 -8.10 10.23
C ALA A 85 -30.27 -6.92 10.72
N TRP A 86 -28.96 -7.09 10.74
CA TRP A 86 -28.02 -6.02 11.09
C TRP A 86 -27.97 -4.93 10.03
N ARG A 87 -27.97 -5.28 8.74
CA ARG A 87 -28.05 -4.31 7.64
C ARG A 87 -29.31 -3.46 7.76
N GLN A 88 -30.45 -4.07 8.13
CA GLN A 88 -31.70 -3.34 8.34
C GLN A 88 -31.63 -2.42 9.57
N SER A 89 -30.95 -2.83 10.64
CA SER A 89 -30.72 -1.97 11.80
C SER A 89 -29.91 -0.73 11.44
N LEU A 90 -28.78 -0.91 10.74
CA LEU A 90 -27.95 0.19 10.25
C LEU A 90 -28.71 1.12 9.31
N TYR A 91 -29.54 0.57 8.43
CA TYR A 91 -30.38 1.36 7.52
C TYR A 91 -31.36 2.26 8.31
N ASN A 92 -31.97 1.73 9.37
CA ASN A 92 -32.85 2.50 10.25
C ASN A 92 -32.10 3.62 11.01
N GLU A 93 -30.80 3.46 11.22
CA GLU A 93 -29.91 4.46 11.81
C GLU A 93 -29.34 5.44 10.76
N GLY A 94 -29.71 5.26 9.49
CA GLY A 94 -29.34 6.13 8.39
C GLY A 94 -28.04 5.75 7.67
N ILE A 95 -27.48 4.56 7.89
CA ILE A 95 -26.32 4.06 7.15
C ILE A 95 -26.70 2.80 6.36
N ARG A 96 -26.49 2.86 5.06
CA ARG A 96 -26.71 1.72 4.19
C ARG A 96 -25.40 0.99 3.93
N VAL A 97 -25.47 -0.35 4.01
CA VAL A 97 -24.32 -1.20 3.69
C VAL A 97 -24.74 -2.35 2.77
N ARG A 98 -23.80 -2.78 1.92
CA ARG A 98 -23.88 -4.01 1.14
C ARG A 98 -22.83 -4.97 1.68
N VAL A 99 -23.20 -6.25 1.85
CA VAL A 99 -22.30 -7.27 2.40
C VAL A 99 -22.14 -8.38 1.38
N GLY A 100 -20.93 -8.88 1.24
CA GLY A 100 -20.61 -9.92 0.26
C GLY A 100 -19.15 -10.33 0.31
N ARG A 101 -18.63 -10.72 -0.86
CA ARG A 101 -17.25 -11.18 -1.04
C ARG A 101 -16.51 -10.33 -2.07
N TRP A 102 -15.23 -10.07 -1.84
CA TRP A 102 -14.34 -9.53 -2.86
C TRP A 102 -13.88 -10.64 -3.79
N LYS A 103 -14.01 -10.43 -5.11
CA LYS A 103 -13.63 -11.42 -6.15
C LYS A 103 -12.12 -11.47 -6.38
N ILE A 104 -11.39 -11.70 -5.32
CA ILE A 104 -9.94 -11.87 -5.30
C ILE A 104 -9.58 -13.18 -4.59
N LYS A 105 -8.32 -13.57 -4.61
CA LYS A 105 -7.87 -14.75 -3.87
C LYS A 105 -8.14 -14.59 -2.37
N GLY A 106 -8.64 -15.66 -1.77
CA GLY A 106 -9.06 -15.66 -0.37
C GLY A 106 -10.51 -15.23 -0.15
N GLU A 107 -11.17 -14.63 -1.14
CA GLU A 107 -12.58 -14.23 -1.12
C GLU A 107 -13.02 -13.62 0.23
N PRO A 108 -12.31 -12.60 0.75
CA PRO A 108 -12.60 -12.05 2.08
C PRO A 108 -14.00 -11.44 2.13
N THR A 109 -14.58 -11.43 3.33
CA THR A 109 -15.83 -10.71 3.59
C THR A 109 -15.62 -9.21 3.43
N VAL A 110 -16.53 -8.58 2.67
CA VAL A 110 -16.52 -7.13 2.44
C VAL A 110 -17.85 -6.51 2.86
N VAL A 111 -17.77 -5.35 3.48
CA VAL A 111 -18.87 -4.44 3.72
C VAL A 111 -18.62 -3.17 2.93
N LEU A 112 -19.41 -2.94 1.88
CA LEU A 112 -19.42 -1.67 1.16
C LEU A 112 -20.36 -0.70 1.87
N VAL A 113 -19.85 0.51 2.17
CA VAL A 113 -20.53 1.50 2.99
C VAL A 113 -20.97 2.68 2.13
N ASP A 114 -22.27 2.91 2.06
CA ASP A 114 -22.85 4.12 1.49
C ASP A 114 -22.89 5.23 2.56
N PHE A 115 -22.03 6.20 2.38
CA PHE A 115 -21.90 7.36 3.30
C PHE A 115 -22.70 8.59 2.85
N SER A 116 -23.48 8.50 1.77
CA SER A 116 -24.21 9.63 1.19
C SER A 116 -25.22 10.28 2.18
N SER A 117 -25.80 9.47 3.06
CA SER A 117 -26.68 9.94 4.12
C SER A 117 -26.01 10.87 5.14
N LEU A 118 -24.69 10.85 5.23
CA LEU A 118 -23.93 11.73 6.13
C LEU A 118 -23.62 13.10 5.50
N ILE A 119 -23.79 13.28 4.19
CA ILE A 119 -23.53 14.54 3.50
C ILE A 119 -24.28 15.73 4.14
N PRO A 120 -25.59 15.63 4.47
CA PRO A 120 -26.28 16.73 5.16
C PRO A 120 -25.74 17.04 6.56
N ARG A 121 -25.07 16.07 7.19
CA ARG A 121 -24.51 16.19 8.53
C ARG A 121 -23.00 16.44 8.55
N LYS A 122 -22.40 16.71 7.39
CA LYS A 122 -20.93 16.90 7.27
C LYS A 122 -20.37 17.91 8.26
N ASP A 123 -21.06 19.03 8.43
CA ASP A 123 -20.57 20.10 9.31
C ASP A 123 -20.57 19.70 10.79
N GLU A 124 -21.54 18.89 11.23
CA GLU A 124 -21.57 18.29 12.58
C GLU A 124 -20.40 17.35 12.79
N ILE A 125 -20.09 16.50 11.79
CA ILE A 125 -19.01 15.54 11.84
C ILE A 125 -17.65 16.26 11.86
N LEU A 126 -17.44 17.23 10.96
CA LEU A 126 -16.22 18.02 10.91
C LEU A 126 -16.00 18.81 12.20
N LYS A 127 -17.08 19.40 12.75
CA LYS A 127 -17.06 20.06 14.06
C LYS A 127 -16.66 19.10 15.19
N SER A 128 -17.22 17.89 15.21
CA SER A 128 -16.86 16.87 16.22
C SER A 128 -15.39 16.47 16.14
N LEU A 129 -14.84 16.35 14.93
CA LEU A 129 -13.41 16.08 14.73
C LEU A 129 -12.52 17.23 15.21
N TRP A 130 -12.95 18.48 14.97
CA TRP A 130 -12.25 19.65 15.51
C TRP A 130 -12.29 19.71 17.04
N GLU A 131 -13.47 19.58 17.63
CA GLU A 131 -13.65 19.67 19.09
C GLU A 131 -12.92 18.56 19.85
N SER A 132 -12.83 17.36 19.28
CA SER A 132 -12.22 16.21 19.94
C SER A 132 -10.73 16.06 19.66
N TYR A 133 -10.27 16.44 18.47
CA TYR A 133 -8.93 16.13 17.98
C TYR A 133 -8.21 17.30 17.31
N HIS A 134 -8.85 18.47 17.22
CA HIS A 134 -8.33 19.66 16.53
C HIS A 134 -8.01 19.44 15.04
N VAL A 135 -8.79 18.58 14.36
CA VAL A 135 -8.66 18.37 12.91
C VAL A 135 -9.17 19.60 12.17
N ASP A 136 -8.25 20.33 11.53
CA ASP A 136 -8.59 21.53 10.73
C ASP A 136 -9.14 21.14 9.36
N SER A 137 -10.46 21.18 9.23
CA SER A 137 -11.20 20.84 8.01
C SER A 137 -11.70 22.06 7.22
N ILE A 138 -11.38 23.29 7.64
CA ILE A 138 -11.97 24.53 7.07
C ILE A 138 -11.65 24.66 5.58
N SER A 139 -10.44 24.32 5.15
CA SER A 139 -10.02 24.37 3.74
C SER A 139 -10.42 23.15 2.91
N GLY A 140 -11.10 22.15 3.53
CA GLY A 140 -11.44 20.88 2.90
C GLY A 140 -12.41 21.06 1.72
N GLN A 141 -12.02 20.54 0.55
CA GLN A 141 -12.87 20.46 -0.64
C GLN A 141 -13.54 19.08 -0.70
N TRP A 142 -14.36 18.82 -1.73
CA TRP A 142 -15.06 17.53 -1.84
C TRP A 142 -14.12 16.32 -1.88
N ASP A 143 -12.96 16.45 -2.48
CA ASP A 143 -11.93 15.42 -2.49
C ASP A 143 -11.31 15.09 -1.11
N TYR A 144 -11.63 15.93 -0.10
CA TYR A 144 -11.36 15.69 1.31
C TYR A 144 -12.62 15.25 2.06
N ILE A 145 -13.76 15.92 1.81
CA ILE A 145 -15.00 15.73 2.58
C ILE A 145 -15.53 14.30 2.38
N GLU A 146 -15.63 13.82 1.14
CA GLU A 146 -16.17 12.48 0.86
C GLU A 146 -15.38 11.35 1.55
N PRO A 147 -14.03 11.27 1.46
CA PRO A 147 -13.26 10.27 2.17
C PRO A 147 -13.41 10.36 3.70
N VAL A 148 -13.49 11.58 4.26
CA VAL A 148 -13.68 11.75 5.71
C VAL A 148 -15.05 11.24 6.15
N LEU A 149 -16.12 11.50 5.39
CA LEU A 149 -17.45 10.96 5.67
C LEU A 149 -17.49 9.44 5.54
N PHE A 150 -16.84 8.87 4.52
CA PHE A 150 -16.66 7.42 4.41
C PHE A 150 -15.93 6.84 5.63
N GLY A 151 -14.80 7.42 6.00
CA GLY A 151 -14.04 6.97 7.18
C GLY A 151 -14.91 6.99 8.44
N TRP A 152 -15.63 8.09 8.68
CA TRP A 152 -16.54 8.21 9.82
C TRP A 152 -17.62 7.13 9.78
N ALA A 153 -18.29 6.94 8.64
CA ALA A 153 -19.31 5.92 8.45
C ALA A 153 -18.75 4.50 8.70
N ALA A 154 -17.54 4.21 8.24
CA ALA A 154 -16.86 2.95 8.49
C ALA A 154 -16.63 2.74 10.00
N GLY A 155 -16.26 3.77 10.74
CA GLY A 155 -16.16 3.71 12.20
C GLY A 155 -17.49 3.36 12.87
N VAL A 156 -18.59 3.98 12.46
CA VAL A 156 -19.95 3.66 12.94
C VAL A 156 -20.31 2.20 12.65
N VAL A 157 -20.07 1.75 11.42
CA VAL A 157 -20.35 0.38 10.97
C VAL A 157 -19.56 -0.65 11.78
N ILE A 158 -18.27 -0.39 12.03
CA ILE A 158 -17.42 -1.29 12.84
C ILE A 158 -17.92 -1.34 14.29
N ALA A 159 -18.24 -0.21 14.90
CA ALA A 159 -18.78 -0.17 16.26
C ALA A 159 -20.07 -0.99 16.36
N SER A 160 -21.02 -0.76 15.44
CA SER A 160 -22.28 -1.51 15.36
C SER A 160 -22.06 -3.00 15.12
N TYR A 161 -21.08 -3.38 14.27
CA TYR A 161 -20.74 -4.79 14.05
C TYR A 161 -20.25 -5.46 15.33
N VAL A 162 -19.28 -4.85 16.02
CA VAL A 162 -18.72 -5.39 17.26
C VAL A 162 -19.78 -5.45 18.36
N GLU A 163 -20.63 -4.45 18.47
CA GLU A 163 -21.75 -4.45 19.41
C GLU A 163 -22.78 -5.55 19.11
N THR A 164 -22.97 -5.86 17.83
CA THR A 164 -23.95 -6.86 17.40
C THR A 164 -23.42 -8.28 17.45
N PHE A 165 -22.19 -8.53 17.01
CA PHE A 165 -21.65 -9.89 16.79
C PHE A 165 -20.44 -10.22 17.66
N GLY A 166 -19.79 -9.23 18.24
CA GLY A 166 -18.66 -9.44 19.14
C GLY A 166 -19.09 -10.02 20.49
N THR A 167 -18.15 -10.65 21.18
CA THR A 167 -18.32 -11.05 22.57
C THR A 167 -17.51 -10.13 23.48
N PRO A 168 -17.85 -10.04 24.76
CA PRO A 168 -17.14 -9.16 25.70
C PRO A 168 -15.65 -9.45 25.87
N THR A 169 -15.20 -10.67 25.56
CA THR A 169 -13.80 -11.11 25.70
C THR A 169 -13.01 -10.98 24.41
N GLU A 170 -13.67 -10.80 23.26
CA GLU A 170 -13.02 -10.69 21.97
C GLU A 170 -12.28 -9.36 21.82
N LYS A 171 -11.07 -9.45 21.30
CA LYS A 171 -10.21 -8.32 20.97
C LYS A 171 -10.42 -7.97 19.51
N ALA A 172 -11.03 -6.82 19.27
CA ALA A 172 -11.23 -6.30 17.92
C ALA A 172 -10.17 -5.27 17.59
N VAL A 173 -9.61 -5.38 16.39
CA VAL A 173 -8.71 -4.39 15.80
C VAL A 173 -9.35 -3.81 14.54
N ALA A 174 -9.33 -2.49 14.41
CA ALA A 174 -9.72 -1.76 13.21
C ALA A 174 -8.51 -1.05 12.62
N HIS A 175 -8.10 -1.46 11.43
CA HIS A 175 -6.94 -0.94 10.72
C HIS A 175 -7.38 -0.01 9.59
N PHE A 176 -6.94 1.23 9.63
CA PHE A 176 -7.28 2.30 8.70
C PHE A 176 -6.11 2.67 7.81
N HIS A 177 -6.33 2.66 6.49
CA HIS A 177 -5.31 2.99 5.50
C HIS A 177 -5.49 4.40 4.96
N GLU A 178 -4.45 5.21 5.06
CA GLU A 178 -4.37 6.59 4.58
C GLU A 178 -5.28 7.56 5.32
N TRP A 179 -5.00 8.87 5.14
CA TRP A 179 -5.81 9.97 5.69
C TRP A 179 -7.30 9.86 5.31
N MET A 180 -7.59 9.23 4.18
CA MET A 180 -8.94 9.06 3.64
C MET A 180 -9.86 8.25 4.55
N THR A 181 -9.32 7.39 5.40
CA THR A 181 -10.10 6.54 6.31
C THR A 181 -9.92 6.92 7.78
N ALA A 182 -9.02 7.84 8.07
CA ALA A 182 -8.58 8.21 9.42
C ALA A 182 -9.73 8.62 10.36
N ALA A 183 -10.77 9.28 9.83
CA ALA A 183 -11.94 9.69 10.61
C ALA A 183 -12.63 8.53 11.32
N GLY A 184 -12.58 7.32 10.75
CA GLY A 184 -13.17 6.12 11.35
C GLY A 184 -12.47 5.68 12.63
N GLY A 185 -11.14 5.68 12.64
CA GLY A 185 -10.39 5.38 13.85
C GLY A 185 -10.57 6.45 14.93
N LEU A 186 -10.59 7.73 14.55
CA LEU A 186 -10.89 8.83 15.47
C LEU A 186 -12.31 8.71 16.05
N TYR A 187 -13.29 8.29 15.24
CA TYR A 187 -14.64 7.96 15.71
C TYR A 187 -14.62 6.84 16.77
N LEU A 188 -13.95 5.72 16.46
CA LEU A 188 -13.87 4.57 17.36
C LEU A 188 -13.20 4.93 18.69
N ARG A 189 -12.15 5.73 18.66
CA ARG A 189 -11.47 6.20 19.87
C ARG A 189 -12.39 6.91 20.85
N LYS A 190 -13.39 7.62 20.35
CA LYS A 190 -14.35 8.37 21.15
C LYS A 190 -15.58 7.54 21.53
N HIS A 191 -16.13 6.78 20.57
CA HIS A 191 -17.45 6.15 20.72
C HIS A 191 -17.39 4.64 21.02
N ALA A 192 -16.29 3.96 20.65
CA ALA A 192 -16.06 2.55 20.93
C ALA A 192 -14.61 2.30 21.36
N PRO A 193 -14.16 2.89 22.49
CA PRO A 193 -12.76 2.91 22.92
C PRO A 193 -12.16 1.53 23.23
N TYR A 194 -12.97 0.49 23.33
CA TYR A 194 -12.57 -0.91 23.50
C TYR A 194 -12.11 -1.58 22.21
N ILE A 195 -12.30 -0.95 21.05
CA ILE A 195 -11.76 -1.41 19.78
C ILE A 195 -10.38 -0.78 19.60
N ALA A 196 -9.36 -1.63 19.42
CA ALA A 196 -8.02 -1.16 19.13
C ALA A 196 -7.96 -0.57 17.71
N THR A 197 -7.24 0.53 17.54
CA THR A 197 -7.15 1.25 16.27
C THR A 197 -5.73 1.28 15.74
N VAL A 198 -5.56 0.91 14.47
CA VAL A 198 -4.28 0.98 13.76
C VAL A 198 -4.44 1.94 12.58
N PHE A 199 -3.45 2.79 12.36
CA PHE A 199 -3.40 3.70 11.23
C PHE A 199 -2.12 3.48 10.44
N THR A 200 -2.24 3.30 9.12
CA THR A 200 -1.10 3.23 8.21
C THR A 200 -1.16 4.37 7.20
N THR A 201 -0.11 5.21 7.16
CA THR A 201 0.13 6.08 6.03
C THR A 201 1.10 5.42 5.06
N HIS A 202 0.69 5.30 3.78
CA HIS A 202 1.51 4.71 2.71
C HIS A 202 2.42 5.74 2.05
N ALA A 203 2.04 7.01 2.12
CA ALA A 203 2.82 8.16 1.68
C ALA A 203 2.29 9.41 2.39
N THR A 204 3.16 10.18 3.02
CA THR A 204 2.70 11.39 3.71
C THR A 204 2.14 12.42 2.72
N VAL A 205 1.06 13.10 3.10
CA VAL A 205 0.47 14.18 2.28
C VAL A 205 1.53 15.23 1.95
N MET A 206 2.32 15.63 2.94
CA MET A 206 3.34 16.66 2.76
C MET A 206 4.54 16.18 1.97
N GLY A 207 5.02 14.95 2.18
CA GLY A 207 6.12 14.39 1.39
C GLY A 207 5.78 14.35 -0.09
N ARG A 208 4.56 13.92 -0.41
CA ARG A 208 4.05 13.91 -1.80
C ARG A 208 3.95 15.32 -2.38
N CYS A 209 3.49 16.31 -1.61
CA CYS A 209 3.40 17.71 -2.06
C CYS A 209 4.79 18.33 -2.29
N ILE A 210 5.73 18.13 -1.36
CA ILE A 210 7.09 18.67 -1.45
C ILE A 210 7.80 18.09 -2.67
N ALA A 211 7.80 16.76 -2.83
CA ALA A 211 8.41 16.09 -3.98
C ALA A 211 7.74 16.48 -5.31
N GLY A 212 6.40 16.56 -5.33
CA GLY A 212 5.62 16.97 -6.51
C GLY A 212 5.89 18.40 -6.96
N ASN A 213 6.23 19.30 -6.03
CA ASN A 213 6.62 20.68 -6.31
C ASN A 213 8.13 20.86 -6.53
N ARG A 214 8.88 19.77 -6.66
CA ARG A 214 10.34 19.76 -6.96
C ARG A 214 11.18 20.46 -5.88
N LEU A 215 10.70 20.51 -4.66
CA LEU A 215 11.50 20.97 -3.52
C LEU A 215 12.38 19.84 -3.00
N PRO A 216 13.59 20.15 -2.46
CA PRO A 216 14.45 19.14 -1.86
C PRO A 216 13.77 18.61 -0.59
N LEU A 217 13.30 17.35 -0.64
CA LEU A 217 12.53 16.75 0.43
C LEU A 217 13.44 16.22 1.54
N TYR A 218 14.45 15.43 1.17
CA TYR A 218 15.12 14.56 2.13
C TYR A 218 16.23 15.24 2.91
N ASN A 219 17.06 16.06 2.25
CA ASN A 219 18.14 16.80 2.91
C ASN A 219 17.61 17.95 3.79
N ASP A 220 16.47 18.51 3.43
CA ASP A 220 15.86 19.63 4.14
C ASP A 220 14.71 19.21 5.07
N LEU A 221 14.39 17.92 5.13
CA LEU A 221 13.28 17.38 5.89
C LEU A 221 13.19 17.90 7.34
N PRO A 222 14.27 17.97 8.13
CA PRO A 222 14.22 18.50 9.49
C PRO A 222 13.95 20.01 9.58
N LYS A 223 14.07 20.75 8.47
CA LYS A 223 13.90 22.20 8.42
C LYS A 223 12.50 22.65 8.08
N PHE A 224 11.65 21.73 7.57
CA PHE A 224 10.31 22.07 7.15
C PHE A 224 9.36 22.33 8.32
N ASN A 225 8.61 23.42 8.22
CA ASN A 225 7.38 23.60 8.99
C ASN A 225 6.22 23.03 8.17
N ALA A 226 5.83 21.79 8.46
CA ALA A 226 4.84 21.06 7.70
C ALA A 226 3.46 21.76 7.69
N ASP A 227 3.04 22.34 8.83
CA ASP A 227 1.74 23.04 8.94
C ASP A 227 1.72 24.33 8.09
N GLU A 228 2.85 25.02 7.97
CA GLU A 228 2.97 26.20 7.12
C GLU A 228 2.97 25.82 5.63
N LEU A 229 3.73 24.81 5.26
CA LEU A 229 3.74 24.29 3.88
C LEU A 229 2.36 23.74 3.49
N ALA A 230 1.64 23.09 4.41
CA ALA A 230 0.29 22.60 4.13
C ALA A 230 -0.67 23.75 3.77
N ARG A 231 -0.53 24.92 4.40
CA ARG A 231 -1.26 26.14 4.02
C ARG A 231 -0.85 26.64 2.63
N GLN A 232 0.45 26.71 2.36
CA GLN A 232 0.97 27.17 1.06
C GLN A 232 0.51 26.26 -0.10
N PHE A 233 0.47 24.95 0.10
CA PHE A 233 0.02 23.98 -0.90
C PHE A 233 -1.50 23.75 -0.90
N ASN A 234 -2.25 24.44 -0.05
CA ASN A 234 -3.70 24.27 0.10
C ASN A 234 -4.11 22.82 0.41
N VAL A 235 -3.36 22.15 1.27
CA VAL A 235 -3.63 20.77 1.73
C VAL A 235 -3.78 20.66 3.25
N THR A 236 -4.06 21.78 3.93
CA THR A 236 -4.17 21.87 5.39
C THR A 236 -5.12 20.81 5.96
N ALA A 237 -6.29 20.63 5.37
CA ALA A 237 -7.29 19.68 5.86
C ALA A 237 -6.78 18.22 5.78
N LYS A 238 -6.20 17.83 4.65
CA LYS A 238 -5.64 16.48 4.46
C LYS A 238 -4.46 16.22 5.39
N HIS A 239 -3.55 17.19 5.51
CA HIS A 239 -2.41 17.10 6.42
C HIS A 239 -2.85 17.05 7.88
N SER A 240 -3.82 17.87 8.28
CA SER A 240 -4.31 17.94 9.65
C SER A 240 -4.90 16.59 10.10
N ILE A 241 -5.77 15.98 9.28
CA ILE A 241 -6.37 14.68 9.65
C ILE A 241 -5.33 13.56 9.67
N GLU A 242 -4.36 13.54 8.74
CA GLU A 242 -3.25 12.58 8.74
C GLU A 242 -2.40 12.69 10.02
N LYS A 243 -2.04 13.93 10.40
CA LYS A 243 -1.28 14.23 11.61
C LYS A 243 -2.03 13.80 12.88
N MET A 244 -3.32 14.07 12.95
CA MET A 244 -4.14 13.67 14.10
C MET A 244 -4.39 12.16 14.12
N ALA A 245 -4.54 11.51 12.97
CA ALA A 245 -4.59 10.06 12.91
C ALA A 245 -3.29 9.43 13.42
N ALA A 246 -2.14 9.91 12.97
CA ALA A 246 -0.86 9.48 13.49
C ALA A 246 -0.77 9.66 15.02
N ALA A 247 -1.25 10.79 15.56
CA ALA A 247 -1.15 11.10 16.99
C ALA A 247 -2.06 10.25 17.87
N TYR A 248 -3.25 9.90 17.40
CA TYR A 248 -4.31 9.36 18.27
C TYR A 248 -4.63 7.86 18.09
N HIS A 249 -4.22 7.19 17.01
CA HIS A 249 -4.42 5.74 16.92
C HIS A 249 -3.54 4.97 17.89
N ASP A 250 -3.97 3.78 18.28
CA ASP A 250 -3.27 2.93 19.25
C ASP A 250 -1.94 2.40 18.70
N ALA A 251 -1.87 2.14 17.39
CA ALA A 251 -0.62 1.94 16.67
C ALA A 251 -0.61 2.76 15.38
N PHE A 252 0.55 3.36 15.09
CA PHE A 252 0.81 4.12 13.88
C PHE A 252 1.89 3.44 13.05
N LEU A 253 1.59 3.12 11.80
CA LEU A 253 2.44 2.35 10.89
C LEU A 253 2.73 3.11 9.60
N THR A 254 3.81 2.68 8.95
CA THR A 254 4.12 3.06 7.58
C THR A 254 4.82 1.93 6.83
N VAL A 255 5.01 2.10 5.52
CA VAL A 255 5.44 1.02 4.62
C VAL A 255 6.95 0.89 4.45
N SER A 256 7.72 1.90 4.86
CA SER A 256 9.17 1.90 4.69
C SER A 256 9.88 2.86 5.64
N ASP A 257 11.19 2.65 5.82
CA ASP A 257 12.01 3.53 6.68
C ASP A 257 12.10 4.96 6.15
N ILE A 258 12.08 5.14 4.82
CA ILE A 258 12.11 6.50 4.25
C ILE A 258 10.83 7.25 4.57
N THR A 259 9.67 6.59 4.48
CA THR A 259 8.39 7.18 4.86
C THR A 259 8.31 7.36 6.39
N ALA A 260 8.91 6.46 7.18
CA ALA A 260 8.99 6.63 8.63
C ALA A 260 9.74 7.92 9.01
N ASN A 261 10.82 8.22 8.29
CA ASN A 261 11.55 9.47 8.49
C ASN A 261 10.70 10.71 8.09
N GLU A 262 9.91 10.62 7.01
CA GLU A 262 8.93 11.66 6.67
C GLU A 262 7.90 11.85 7.80
N CYS A 263 7.33 10.78 8.32
CA CYS A 263 6.36 10.81 9.41
C CYS A 263 6.90 11.53 10.65
N LYS A 264 8.13 11.22 11.04
CA LYS A 264 8.79 11.84 12.18
C LYS A 264 8.83 13.36 12.08
N TYR A 265 9.21 13.90 10.93
CA TYR A 265 9.41 15.35 10.75
C TYR A 265 8.13 16.06 10.26
N LEU A 266 7.33 15.44 9.42
CA LEU A 266 6.16 16.09 8.82
C LEU A 266 4.88 15.88 9.64
N LEU A 267 4.73 14.74 10.33
CA LEU A 267 3.58 14.46 11.20
C LEU A 267 3.89 14.66 12.69
N GLY A 268 5.18 14.81 13.05
CA GLY A 268 5.61 14.99 14.42
C GLY A 268 5.54 13.74 15.29
N ARG A 269 5.35 12.57 14.69
CA ARG A 269 5.37 11.26 15.36
C ARG A 269 6.17 10.25 14.54
N GLU A 270 7.07 9.54 15.20
CA GLU A 270 7.74 8.37 14.63
C GLU A 270 6.75 7.19 14.63
N PRO A 271 6.62 6.43 13.52
CA PRO A 271 5.76 5.26 13.49
C PRO A 271 6.18 4.20 14.51
N ASP A 272 5.21 3.49 15.09
CA ASP A 272 5.45 2.39 16.02
C ASP A 272 6.03 1.16 15.29
N GLY A 273 5.77 1.04 13.98
CA GLY A 273 6.31 -0.03 13.15
C GLY A 273 6.37 0.31 11.67
N VAL A 274 7.25 -0.40 10.98
CA VAL A 274 7.34 -0.40 9.51
C VAL A 274 6.81 -1.75 9.01
N THR A 275 5.79 -1.70 8.16
CA THR A 275 5.15 -2.86 7.54
C THR A 275 5.39 -2.85 6.03
N PRO A 276 6.48 -3.45 5.55
CA PRO A 276 6.79 -3.52 4.13
C PRO A 276 5.67 -4.15 3.31
N ASN A 277 5.47 -3.68 2.09
CA ASN A 277 4.44 -4.22 1.21
C ASN A 277 4.91 -5.52 0.56
N GLY A 278 4.25 -6.62 0.89
CA GLY A 278 4.48 -7.92 0.30
C GLY A 278 3.73 -8.12 -1.02
N PHE A 279 3.89 -9.31 -1.56
CA PHE A 279 3.16 -9.78 -2.72
C PHE A 279 2.94 -11.29 -2.65
N GLU A 280 2.16 -11.84 -3.58
CA GLU A 280 2.06 -13.27 -3.85
C GLU A 280 2.75 -13.57 -5.17
N ASN A 281 3.43 -14.71 -5.28
CA ASN A 281 4.21 -15.06 -6.49
C ASN A 281 3.46 -15.95 -7.48
N ASP A 282 2.19 -16.14 -7.31
CA ASP A 282 1.36 -17.07 -8.10
C ASP A 282 1.06 -16.59 -9.54
N PHE A 283 1.40 -15.34 -9.85
CA PHE A 283 1.35 -14.79 -11.21
C PHE A 283 2.67 -14.91 -11.96
N VAL A 284 3.71 -15.42 -11.32
CA VAL A 284 5.06 -15.56 -11.90
C VAL A 284 5.18 -16.90 -12.59
N TRP A 285 5.55 -16.89 -13.85
CA TRP A 285 5.80 -18.12 -14.62
C TRP A 285 7.09 -18.79 -14.17
N ALA A 286 7.12 -20.12 -14.28
CA ALA A 286 8.27 -20.93 -13.90
C ALA A 286 8.61 -21.99 -14.95
N GLY A 287 9.85 -22.53 -14.90
CA GLY A 287 10.30 -23.60 -15.77
C GLY A 287 10.22 -23.25 -17.26
N GLU A 288 9.75 -24.21 -18.08
CA GLU A 288 9.69 -24.05 -19.55
C GLU A 288 8.77 -22.89 -19.98
N GLU A 289 7.69 -22.65 -19.25
CA GLU A 289 6.76 -21.54 -19.54
C GLU A 289 7.46 -20.19 -19.41
N TYR A 290 8.27 -20.00 -18.38
CA TYR A 290 9.03 -18.76 -18.18
C TYR A 290 9.94 -18.49 -19.40
N TYR A 291 10.71 -19.47 -19.84
CA TYR A 291 11.61 -19.30 -20.98
C TYR A 291 10.86 -19.05 -22.28
N ALA A 292 9.74 -19.76 -22.52
CA ALA A 292 8.92 -19.54 -23.70
C ALA A 292 8.34 -18.13 -23.74
N LYS A 293 7.82 -17.62 -22.61
CA LYS A 293 7.30 -16.26 -22.46
C LYS A 293 8.41 -15.21 -22.64
N ARG A 294 9.60 -15.47 -22.08
CA ARG A 294 10.76 -14.60 -22.24
C ARG A 294 11.17 -14.47 -23.71
N ASP A 295 11.30 -15.57 -24.42
CA ASP A 295 11.66 -15.58 -25.83
C ASP A 295 10.62 -14.87 -26.71
N GLU A 296 9.33 -15.08 -26.41
CA GLU A 296 8.25 -14.39 -27.11
C GLU A 296 8.28 -12.88 -26.88
N ALA A 297 8.47 -12.46 -25.64
CA ALA A 297 8.59 -11.05 -25.27
C ALA A 297 9.78 -10.38 -25.95
N ARG A 298 10.96 -11.00 -25.91
CA ARG A 298 12.17 -10.47 -26.55
C ARG A 298 11.98 -10.29 -28.05
N ARG A 299 11.43 -11.30 -28.74
CA ARG A 299 11.13 -11.18 -30.18
C ARG A 299 10.18 -10.03 -30.48
N ALA A 300 9.11 -9.88 -29.70
CA ALA A 300 8.17 -8.78 -29.86
C ALA A 300 8.83 -7.40 -29.64
N MET A 301 9.60 -7.27 -28.57
CA MET A 301 10.31 -6.02 -28.25
C MET A 301 11.32 -5.64 -29.33
N ILE A 302 12.16 -6.57 -29.77
CA ILE A 302 13.15 -6.32 -30.82
C ILE A 302 12.44 -5.96 -32.13
N SER A 303 11.42 -6.72 -32.55
CA SER A 303 10.67 -6.45 -33.78
C SER A 303 10.01 -5.08 -33.79
N VAL A 304 9.37 -4.69 -32.69
CA VAL A 304 8.74 -3.37 -32.56
C VAL A 304 9.78 -2.25 -32.59
N ALA A 305 10.91 -2.43 -31.91
CA ALA A 305 11.98 -1.44 -31.89
C ALA A 305 12.60 -1.24 -33.28
N GLU A 306 12.93 -2.33 -34.00
CA GLU A 306 13.46 -2.29 -35.37
C GLU A 306 12.47 -1.60 -36.30
N ALA A 307 11.19 -1.93 -36.23
CA ALA A 307 10.16 -1.27 -37.02
C ALA A 307 10.03 0.22 -36.66
N CYS A 308 10.00 0.58 -35.37
CA CYS A 308 9.93 1.98 -34.95
C CYS A 308 11.09 2.83 -35.45
N LEU A 309 12.31 2.30 -35.41
CA LEU A 309 13.53 3.02 -35.67
C LEU A 309 13.93 2.95 -37.17
N GLY A 310 13.43 1.97 -37.91
CA GLY A 310 13.85 1.67 -39.28
C GLY A 310 15.28 1.12 -39.34
N GLU A 311 15.76 0.52 -38.26
CA GLU A 311 17.13 0.00 -38.10
C GLU A 311 17.09 -1.42 -37.59
N LYS A 312 18.07 -2.24 -37.97
CA LYS A 312 18.21 -3.62 -37.46
C LYS A 312 19.32 -3.68 -36.41
N PHE A 313 19.12 -4.51 -35.38
CA PHE A 313 20.20 -4.84 -34.46
C PHE A 313 21.20 -5.77 -35.14
N THR A 314 22.48 -5.58 -34.83
CA THR A 314 23.57 -6.42 -35.39
C THR A 314 23.73 -7.76 -34.66
N GLY A 315 23.12 -7.89 -33.49
CA GLY A 315 23.11 -9.07 -32.67
C GLY A 315 21.93 -9.07 -31.70
N ASP A 316 21.97 -9.92 -30.67
CA ASP A 316 20.96 -9.90 -29.60
C ASP A 316 21.23 -8.71 -28.65
N PRO A 317 20.38 -7.68 -28.61
CA PRO A 317 20.62 -6.50 -27.79
C PRO A 317 20.41 -6.81 -26.30
N LEU A 318 21.09 -6.06 -25.43
CA LEU A 318 20.74 -5.99 -24.02
C LEU A 318 19.44 -5.20 -23.88
N ILE A 319 18.39 -5.83 -23.36
CA ILE A 319 17.10 -5.16 -23.16
C ILE A 319 17.02 -4.62 -21.74
N VAL A 320 16.91 -3.29 -21.64
CA VAL A 320 16.82 -2.55 -20.38
C VAL A 320 15.46 -1.88 -20.29
N GLY A 321 14.83 -1.84 -19.11
CA GLY A 321 13.53 -1.19 -18.98
C GLY A 321 13.34 -0.36 -17.73
N THR A 322 12.45 0.62 -17.84
CA THR A 322 11.83 1.31 -16.72
C THR A 322 10.33 1.41 -16.93
N SER A 323 9.56 1.40 -15.86
CA SER A 323 8.10 1.46 -15.91
C SER A 323 7.53 2.19 -14.70
N GLY A 324 6.26 2.56 -14.78
CA GLY A 324 5.55 3.20 -13.67
C GLY A 324 4.60 4.30 -14.13
N ARG A 325 4.15 5.13 -13.20
CA ARG A 325 3.35 6.32 -13.51
C ARG A 325 4.20 7.39 -14.17
N TYR A 326 3.56 8.24 -14.99
CA TYR A 326 4.26 9.34 -15.66
C TYR A 326 4.58 10.49 -14.70
N GLU A 327 5.53 10.26 -13.83
CA GLU A 327 6.10 11.25 -12.92
C GLU A 327 7.58 11.42 -13.24
N PHE A 328 7.89 12.26 -14.26
CA PHE A 328 9.19 12.34 -14.93
C PHE A 328 10.39 12.40 -13.97
N ARG A 329 10.32 13.25 -12.92
CA ARG A 329 11.35 13.37 -11.89
C ARG A 329 11.16 12.35 -10.75
N ASN A 330 9.94 12.22 -10.22
CA ASN A 330 9.72 11.39 -9.04
C ASN A 330 10.00 9.91 -9.29
N LYS A 331 9.75 9.44 -10.53
CA LYS A 331 10.11 8.08 -10.94
C LYS A 331 11.54 7.98 -11.53
N GLY A 332 12.29 9.09 -11.59
CA GLY A 332 13.67 9.13 -12.05
C GLY A 332 13.83 8.84 -13.55
N ILE A 333 12.80 9.11 -14.35
CA ILE A 333 12.87 8.90 -15.81
C ILE A 333 13.92 9.81 -16.42
N ASP A 334 14.07 11.02 -15.92
CA ASP A 334 15.14 11.97 -16.26
C ASP A 334 16.52 11.37 -16.00
N VAL A 335 16.76 10.86 -14.82
CA VAL A 335 18.02 10.23 -14.43
C VAL A 335 18.29 8.97 -15.27
N PHE A 336 17.28 8.18 -15.58
CA PHE A 336 17.41 7.02 -16.46
C PHE A 336 17.85 7.41 -17.86
N ILE A 337 17.22 8.42 -18.47
CA ILE A 337 17.61 8.91 -19.81
C ILE A 337 19.04 9.46 -19.81
N GLU A 338 19.40 10.25 -18.79
CA GLU A 338 20.77 10.79 -18.68
C GLU A 338 21.82 9.69 -18.47
N SER A 339 21.49 8.63 -17.72
CA SER A 339 22.39 7.46 -17.58
C SER A 339 22.58 6.70 -18.90
N LEU A 340 21.52 6.58 -19.71
CA LEU A 340 21.62 5.99 -21.05
C LEU A 340 22.48 6.82 -22.01
N LYS A 341 22.44 8.15 -21.90
CA LYS A 341 23.31 9.04 -22.67
C LYS A 341 24.78 8.82 -22.33
N GLN A 342 25.10 8.68 -21.03
CA GLN A 342 26.46 8.38 -20.58
C GLN A 342 26.90 6.99 -21.05
N LEU A 343 26.02 6.00 -21.00
CA LEU A 343 26.29 4.65 -21.49
C LEU A 343 26.57 4.66 -23.01
N ALA A 344 25.77 5.39 -23.79
CA ALA A 344 25.94 5.52 -25.25
C ALA A 344 27.28 6.17 -25.64
N ALA A 345 27.81 7.06 -24.82
CA ALA A 345 29.09 7.72 -25.01
C ALA A 345 30.30 6.85 -24.60
N SER A 346 30.08 5.67 -24.02
CA SER A 346 31.16 4.80 -23.52
C SER A 346 31.81 3.98 -24.65
N ASP A 347 33.10 4.16 -24.86
CA ASP A 347 33.91 3.35 -25.80
C ASP A 347 34.00 1.87 -25.35
N ARG A 348 33.71 1.57 -24.10
CA ARG A 348 33.72 0.22 -23.53
C ARG A 348 32.48 -0.60 -23.87
N LEU A 349 31.39 0.07 -24.28
CA LEU A 349 30.14 -0.62 -24.64
C LEU A 349 30.35 -1.42 -25.93
N ARG A 350 30.18 -2.74 -25.87
CA ARG A 350 30.38 -3.67 -27.00
C ARG A 350 29.06 -4.15 -27.60
N ARG A 351 28.08 -4.42 -26.74
CA ARG A 351 26.74 -4.93 -27.10
C ARG A 351 25.79 -3.76 -27.30
N GLU A 352 24.91 -3.86 -28.31
CA GLU A 352 23.83 -2.89 -28.47
C GLU A 352 22.85 -2.99 -27.29
N VAL A 353 22.26 -1.87 -26.92
CA VAL A 353 21.30 -1.76 -25.81
C VAL A 353 19.96 -1.27 -26.36
N LEU A 354 18.89 -1.98 -26.05
CA LEU A 354 17.52 -1.59 -26.35
C LEU A 354 16.83 -1.20 -25.03
N ALA A 355 16.60 0.09 -24.84
CA ALA A 355 15.97 0.60 -23.63
C ALA A 355 14.48 0.89 -23.87
N TYR A 356 13.63 0.41 -22.96
CA TYR A 356 12.20 0.66 -22.97
C TYR A 356 11.78 1.58 -21.82
N ILE A 357 10.98 2.59 -22.14
CA ILE A 357 10.30 3.45 -21.19
C ILE A 357 8.80 3.16 -21.30
N THR A 358 8.27 2.33 -20.42
CA THR A 358 6.86 1.87 -20.43
C THR A 358 6.06 2.66 -19.40
N VAL A 359 5.68 3.89 -19.77
CA VAL A 359 5.03 4.87 -18.89
C VAL A 359 3.80 5.44 -19.59
N PRO A 360 2.58 5.19 -19.08
CA PRO A 360 1.35 5.67 -19.72
C PRO A 360 1.30 7.19 -19.77
N ALA A 361 1.02 7.75 -20.94
CA ALA A 361 0.84 9.18 -21.19
C ALA A 361 -0.43 9.42 -21.99
N GLY A 362 -0.89 10.68 -22.05
CA GLY A 362 -1.98 11.07 -22.93
C GLY A 362 -1.62 10.79 -24.40
N ASN A 363 -2.37 9.91 -25.03
CA ASN A 363 -2.12 9.49 -26.40
C ASN A 363 -3.41 9.37 -27.21
N ARG A 364 -3.29 9.45 -28.55
CA ARG A 364 -4.38 9.37 -29.53
C ARG A 364 -4.47 7.98 -30.20
N GLY A 365 -3.90 6.97 -29.57
CA GLY A 365 -3.86 5.61 -30.06
C GLY A 365 -2.52 5.21 -30.71
N PRO A 366 -2.41 3.94 -31.11
CA PRO A 366 -1.19 3.37 -31.69
C PRO A 366 -0.84 4.01 -33.03
N ARG A 367 0.45 4.03 -33.36
CA ARG A 367 0.92 4.50 -34.66
C ARG A 367 0.44 3.57 -35.78
N LEU A 368 -0.33 4.13 -36.71
CA LEU A 368 -0.93 3.35 -37.80
C LEU A 368 0.12 2.87 -38.83
N ASP A 369 1.17 3.66 -39.06
CA ASP A 369 2.31 3.27 -39.92
C ASP A 369 3.07 2.09 -39.30
N LEU A 370 3.27 2.11 -37.97
CA LEU A 370 3.92 1.03 -37.25
C LEU A 370 3.07 -0.25 -37.27
N GLN A 371 1.76 -0.15 -37.03
CA GLN A 371 0.84 -1.29 -37.13
C GLN A 371 0.87 -1.90 -38.53
N ALA A 372 0.81 -1.07 -39.58
CA ALA A 372 0.85 -1.52 -40.98
C ALA A 372 2.16 -2.23 -41.30
N HIS A 373 3.30 -1.69 -40.83
CA HIS A 373 4.62 -2.29 -41.03
C HIS A 373 4.80 -3.62 -40.30
N LEU A 374 4.32 -3.70 -39.03
CA LEU A 374 4.38 -4.94 -38.24
C LEU A 374 3.53 -6.06 -38.87
N ALA A 375 2.41 -5.69 -39.53
CA ALA A 375 1.56 -6.63 -40.26
C ALA A 375 2.14 -7.01 -41.64
N ASP A 376 2.78 -6.08 -42.31
CA ASP A 376 3.41 -6.23 -43.63
C ASP A 376 4.69 -5.39 -43.70
N PRO A 377 5.88 -5.99 -43.56
CA PRO A 377 7.17 -5.29 -43.58
C PRO A 377 7.48 -4.50 -44.86
N SER A 378 6.71 -4.69 -45.94
CA SER A 378 6.85 -3.88 -47.16
C SER A 378 6.24 -2.48 -47.02
N LYS A 379 5.40 -2.24 -46.01
CA LYS A 379 4.78 -0.94 -45.78
C LYS A 379 5.80 0.05 -45.20
N PRO A 380 5.83 1.31 -45.72
CA PRO A 380 6.77 2.30 -45.22
C PRO A 380 6.45 2.75 -43.80
N ILE A 381 7.48 3.11 -43.05
CA ILE A 381 7.39 3.80 -41.76
C ILE A 381 7.60 5.30 -42.02
N ASP A 382 6.61 6.11 -41.64
CA ASP A 382 6.71 7.57 -41.59
C ASP A 382 6.56 8.06 -40.15
N ALA A 383 7.61 7.88 -39.41
CA ALA A 383 7.60 8.15 -37.96
C ALA A 383 7.66 9.64 -37.62
N GLY A 384 8.29 10.48 -38.46
CA GLY A 384 8.49 11.90 -38.15
C GLY A 384 8.99 12.11 -36.71
N GLN A 385 8.29 12.92 -35.95
CA GLN A 385 8.61 13.18 -34.53
C GLN A 385 8.34 12.01 -33.57
N TYR A 386 7.67 10.96 -34.04
CA TYR A 386 7.28 9.77 -33.22
C TYR A 386 8.24 8.59 -33.40
N ARG A 387 9.41 8.78 -34.03
CA ARG A 387 10.37 7.70 -34.31
C ARG A 387 10.68 6.83 -33.06
N HIS A 388 10.70 7.42 -31.90
CA HIS A 388 10.98 6.74 -30.62
C HIS A 388 9.72 6.38 -29.81
N SER A 389 8.52 6.57 -30.36
CA SER A 389 7.27 6.31 -29.67
C SER A 389 6.42 5.29 -30.41
N THR A 390 5.76 4.40 -29.70
CA THR A 390 4.83 3.41 -30.27
C THR A 390 3.43 3.98 -30.54
N HIS A 391 3.08 5.11 -29.92
CA HIS A 391 1.76 5.75 -30.03
C HIS A 391 1.89 7.23 -30.35
N TYR A 392 0.82 7.80 -30.90
CA TYR A 392 0.71 9.24 -31.11
C TYR A 392 0.39 9.95 -29.81
N LEU A 393 1.32 10.73 -29.27
CA LEU A 393 1.09 11.53 -28.07
C LEU A 393 0.12 12.68 -28.33
N GLU A 394 -0.71 13.01 -27.35
CA GLU A 394 -1.59 14.18 -27.42
C GLU A 394 -0.79 15.48 -27.56
N ASN A 395 0.34 15.57 -26.87
CA ASN A 395 1.19 16.76 -26.84
C ASN A 395 2.68 16.43 -26.93
N ALA A 396 3.12 15.83 -28.06
CA ALA A 396 4.51 15.43 -28.27
C ALA A 396 5.52 16.59 -28.21
N THR A 397 5.10 17.82 -28.50
CA THR A 397 5.99 19.00 -28.50
C THR A 397 6.46 19.36 -27.08
N TRP A 398 5.61 19.16 -26.08
CA TRP A 398 5.91 19.53 -24.69
C TRP A 398 6.15 18.31 -23.79
N ASP A 399 6.13 17.11 -24.36
CA ASP A 399 6.36 15.90 -23.58
C ASP A 399 7.81 15.84 -23.10
N PRO A 400 8.06 15.69 -21.78
CA PRO A 400 9.41 15.75 -21.24
C PRO A 400 10.30 14.58 -21.68
N ILE A 401 9.75 13.36 -21.87
CA ILE A 401 10.52 12.20 -22.37
C ILE A 401 10.93 12.45 -23.81
N VAL A 402 9.99 12.86 -24.68
CA VAL A 402 10.29 13.17 -26.08
C VAL A 402 11.34 14.25 -26.19
N ASN A 403 11.24 15.31 -25.40
CA ASN A 403 12.21 16.42 -25.40
C ASN A 403 13.58 15.98 -24.87
N ALA A 404 13.65 15.15 -23.84
CA ALA A 404 14.91 14.62 -23.35
C ALA A 404 15.60 13.72 -24.39
N LEU A 405 14.83 12.89 -25.10
CA LEU A 405 15.36 12.06 -26.19
C LEU A 405 15.84 12.89 -27.39
N LYS A 406 15.06 13.88 -27.88
CA LYS A 406 15.43 14.76 -28.99
C LYS A 406 16.75 15.53 -28.75
N ASN A 407 17.00 15.86 -27.48
CA ASN A 407 18.20 16.60 -27.08
C ASN A 407 19.33 15.67 -26.57
N SER A 408 19.42 14.47 -27.14
CA SER A 408 20.38 13.47 -26.71
C SER A 408 21.08 12.79 -27.90
N ASN A 409 22.26 12.19 -27.65
CA ASN A 409 22.96 11.30 -28.55
C ASN A 409 22.25 9.93 -28.77
N LEU A 410 21.18 9.67 -28.06
CA LEU A 410 20.38 8.42 -28.15
C LEU A 410 19.59 8.36 -29.48
N THR A 411 19.38 9.51 -30.12
CA THR A 411 18.71 9.61 -31.43
C THR A 411 19.65 9.65 -32.59
N ASP A 412 20.98 9.64 -32.35
CA ASP A 412 21.99 9.70 -33.40
C ASP A 412 22.02 8.40 -34.22
N PRO A 413 22.20 8.49 -35.54
CA PRO A 413 22.44 7.32 -36.37
C PRO A 413 23.68 6.56 -35.86
N GLY A 414 23.56 5.25 -35.68
CA GLY A 414 24.65 4.41 -35.20
C GLY A 414 24.88 4.45 -33.67
N SER A 415 24.05 5.16 -32.89
CA SER A 415 24.07 5.01 -31.43
C SER A 415 23.90 3.54 -31.03
N LYS A 416 24.75 3.04 -30.14
CA LYS A 416 24.63 1.67 -29.61
C LYS A 416 23.49 1.52 -28.61
N VAL A 417 22.93 2.61 -28.11
CA VAL A 417 21.79 2.61 -27.19
C VAL A 417 20.57 3.16 -27.94
N LYS A 418 19.59 2.31 -28.14
CA LYS A 418 18.31 2.64 -28.77
C LYS A 418 17.23 2.73 -27.70
N VAL A 419 16.36 3.73 -27.79
CA VAL A 419 15.29 3.96 -26.80
C VAL A 419 13.92 3.93 -27.47
N ILE A 420 12.99 3.21 -26.87
CA ILE A 420 11.58 3.15 -27.28
C ILE A 420 10.69 3.60 -26.11
N PHE A 421 9.88 4.61 -26.35
CA PHE A 421 8.86 5.09 -25.43
C PHE A 421 7.51 4.44 -25.76
N VAL A 422 6.88 3.82 -24.77
CA VAL A 422 5.57 3.18 -24.87
C VAL A 422 4.58 3.94 -23.98
N PRO A 423 3.91 4.99 -24.53
CA PRO A 423 3.07 5.90 -23.75
C PRO A 423 1.65 5.37 -23.55
N THR A 424 1.49 4.10 -23.22
CA THR A 424 0.17 3.50 -23.01
C THR A 424 0.21 2.42 -21.92
N TYR A 425 -0.96 2.12 -21.37
CA TYR A 425 -1.11 0.92 -20.55
C TYR A 425 -1.03 -0.33 -21.41
N LEU A 426 -0.07 -1.20 -21.10
CA LEU A 426 0.12 -2.47 -21.80
C LEU A 426 -1.05 -3.42 -21.48
N ASN A 427 -1.71 -3.90 -22.52
CA ASN A 427 -2.80 -4.87 -22.45
C ASN A 427 -3.04 -5.50 -23.84
N LYS A 428 -3.94 -6.49 -23.90
CA LYS A 428 -4.25 -7.19 -25.17
C LYS A 428 -4.82 -6.29 -26.26
N ALA A 429 -5.26 -5.08 -25.92
CA ALA A 429 -5.86 -4.11 -26.86
C ALA A 429 -4.98 -2.87 -27.09
N ASP A 430 -3.69 -2.87 -26.67
CA ASP A 430 -2.79 -1.73 -26.81
C ASP A 430 -2.48 -1.35 -28.28
N GLY A 431 -2.76 -2.23 -29.20
CA GLY A 431 -2.65 -2.03 -30.65
C GLY A 431 -1.23 -2.19 -31.24
N ILE A 432 -0.21 -2.45 -30.42
CA ILE A 432 1.17 -2.67 -30.85
C ILE A 432 1.72 -4.02 -30.39
N PHE A 433 1.77 -4.24 -29.07
CA PHE A 433 2.32 -5.46 -28.49
C PHE A 433 1.27 -6.56 -28.28
N HIS A 434 0.03 -6.17 -28.01
CA HIS A 434 -1.07 -7.08 -27.64
C HIS A 434 -0.71 -7.98 -26.45
N LYS A 435 0.04 -7.43 -25.49
CA LYS A 435 0.60 -8.11 -24.32
C LYS A 435 0.36 -7.31 -23.07
N ASP A 436 0.13 -8.04 -21.97
CA ASP A 436 0.07 -7.43 -20.65
C ASP A 436 1.49 -7.05 -20.18
N TYR A 437 1.56 -6.19 -19.17
CA TYR A 437 2.82 -5.67 -18.65
C TYR A 437 3.84 -6.77 -18.31
N TYR A 438 3.42 -7.82 -17.60
CA TYR A 438 4.32 -8.91 -17.22
C TYR A 438 4.80 -9.73 -18.41
N GLU A 439 3.97 -9.88 -19.44
CA GLU A 439 4.35 -10.57 -20.67
C GLU A 439 5.44 -9.84 -21.48
N LEU A 440 5.66 -8.54 -21.24
CA LEU A 440 6.79 -7.82 -21.79
C LEU A 440 7.95 -7.71 -20.80
N LEU A 441 7.64 -7.51 -19.50
CA LEU A 441 8.64 -7.41 -18.45
C LEU A 441 9.60 -8.60 -18.48
N VAL A 442 9.09 -9.83 -18.58
CA VAL A 442 9.90 -11.06 -18.59
C VAL A 442 10.97 -11.11 -19.71
N GLY A 443 10.80 -10.32 -20.78
CA GLY A 443 11.76 -10.21 -21.87
C GLY A 443 12.96 -9.31 -21.61
N MET A 444 12.94 -8.54 -20.53
CA MET A 444 14.03 -7.64 -20.16
C MET A 444 15.19 -8.40 -19.52
N ASP A 445 16.41 -7.86 -19.67
CA ASP A 445 17.61 -8.43 -19.05
C ASP A 445 17.93 -7.76 -17.70
N ILE A 446 17.61 -6.48 -17.58
CA ILE A 446 17.79 -5.68 -16.37
C ILE A 446 16.79 -4.53 -16.37
N THR A 447 16.28 -4.16 -15.21
CA THR A 447 15.40 -3.00 -15.04
C THR A 447 16.05 -1.92 -14.18
N VAL A 448 15.63 -0.67 -14.39
CA VAL A 448 16.18 0.49 -13.69
C VAL A 448 15.04 1.36 -13.18
N PHE A 449 14.91 1.49 -11.88
CA PHE A 449 13.87 2.30 -11.20
C PHE A 449 14.54 3.32 -10.28
N PRO A 450 15.14 4.39 -10.84
CA PRO A 450 15.91 5.34 -10.07
C PRO A 450 15.02 6.41 -9.44
N SER A 451 13.98 6.00 -8.73
CA SER A 451 12.98 6.91 -8.19
C SER A 451 13.58 7.91 -7.19
N TYR A 452 13.11 9.16 -7.26
CA TYR A 452 13.34 10.19 -6.26
C TYR A 452 12.31 10.13 -5.12
N TYR A 453 11.03 9.84 -5.46
CA TYR A 453 9.97 9.70 -4.47
C TYR A 453 9.21 8.39 -4.71
N GLU A 454 9.49 7.42 -3.88
CA GLU A 454 8.87 6.07 -3.95
C GLU A 454 8.73 5.47 -2.54
N PRO A 455 7.58 5.66 -1.87
CA PRO A 455 7.37 5.15 -0.51
C PRO A 455 7.64 3.67 -0.35
N TRP A 456 7.30 2.85 -1.36
CA TRP A 456 7.66 1.44 -1.41
C TRP A 456 8.37 1.09 -2.73
N GLY A 457 7.63 0.81 -3.78
CA GLY A 457 8.12 0.42 -5.10
C GLY A 457 7.74 -1.02 -5.46
N TYR A 458 6.53 -1.20 -5.99
CA TYR A 458 6.10 -2.49 -6.51
C TYR A 458 6.83 -2.86 -7.80
N THR A 459 7.11 -1.90 -8.69
CA THR A 459 7.77 -2.18 -9.97
C THR A 459 9.13 -2.87 -9.84
N PRO A 460 10.06 -2.45 -8.95
CA PRO A 460 11.28 -3.21 -8.72
C PRO A 460 11.03 -4.57 -8.06
N LEU A 461 10.04 -4.70 -7.16
CA LEU A 461 9.68 -5.97 -6.55
C LEU A 461 9.12 -6.96 -7.59
N GLU A 462 8.22 -6.51 -8.47
CA GLU A 462 7.69 -7.31 -9.57
C GLU A 462 8.80 -7.76 -10.54
N SER A 463 9.76 -6.87 -10.82
CA SER A 463 10.90 -7.19 -11.67
C SER A 463 11.73 -8.35 -11.09
N VAL A 464 12.12 -8.28 -9.83
CA VAL A 464 12.89 -9.35 -9.19
C VAL A 464 12.09 -10.64 -9.03
N ALA A 465 10.76 -10.55 -8.90
CA ALA A 465 9.88 -11.72 -8.88
C ALA A 465 9.93 -12.49 -10.21
N PHE A 466 10.07 -11.78 -11.33
CA PHE A 466 10.33 -12.39 -12.66
C PHE A 466 11.81 -12.68 -12.91
N SER A 467 12.61 -12.81 -11.87
CA SER A 467 14.05 -13.12 -11.97
C SER A 467 14.84 -12.07 -12.75
N ILE A 468 14.40 -10.80 -12.79
CA ILE A 468 15.09 -9.75 -13.56
C ILE A 468 15.91 -8.90 -12.59
N PRO A 469 17.25 -8.88 -12.74
CA PRO A 469 18.11 -7.98 -11.98
C PRO A 469 17.64 -6.53 -12.07
N THR A 470 17.71 -5.81 -10.97
CA THR A 470 17.06 -4.51 -10.84
C THR A 470 18.00 -3.49 -10.22
N VAL A 471 18.02 -2.30 -10.78
CA VAL A 471 18.69 -1.12 -10.21
C VAL A 471 17.63 -0.23 -9.58
N THR A 472 17.81 0.13 -8.31
CA THR A 472 16.94 1.05 -7.57
C THR A 472 17.77 2.00 -6.72
N THR A 473 17.14 2.83 -5.88
CA THR A 473 17.83 3.81 -5.06
C THR A 473 17.46 3.73 -3.59
N THR A 474 18.25 4.38 -2.73
CA THR A 474 17.94 4.56 -1.31
C THR A 474 16.78 5.52 -1.04
N LEU A 475 16.18 6.14 -2.06
CA LEU A 475 14.95 6.95 -1.95
C LEU A 475 13.68 6.14 -2.31
N ALA A 476 13.83 4.84 -2.55
CA ALA A 476 12.72 3.89 -2.70
C ALA A 476 12.68 2.98 -1.48
N GLY A 477 11.49 2.77 -0.92
CA GLY A 477 11.31 1.91 0.26
C GLY A 477 11.80 0.48 0.03
N PHE A 478 11.50 -0.11 -1.13
CA PHE A 478 12.03 -1.42 -1.54
C PHE A 478 13.56 -1.43 -1.59
N GLY A 479 14.19 -0.38 -2.12
CA GLY A 479 15.65 -0.28 -2.17
C GLY A 479 16.27 -0.32 -0.77
N ILE A 480 15.78 0.49 0.17
CA ILE A 480 16.27 0.46 1.57
C ILE A 480 16.01 -0.91 2.21
N TRP A 481 14.86 -1.51 1.94
CA TRP A 481 14.52 -2.82 2.48
C TRP A 481 15.48 -3.91 1.97
N VAL A 482 15.83 -3.90 0.69
CA VAL A 482 16.83 -4.81 0.11
C VAL A 482 18.23 -4.54 0.65
N ASP A 483 18.64 -3.28 0.76
CA ASP A 483 19.99 -2.88 1.26
C ASP A 483 20.27 -3.41 2.68
N LYS A 484 19.23 -3.72 3.45
CA LYS A 484 19.32 -4.37 4.76
C LYS A 484 19.49 -5.90 4.68
N GLN A 485 19.30 -6.51 3.51
CA GLN A 485 19.54 -7.94 3.29
C GLN A 485 21.05 -8.19 3.17
N ARG A 486 21.49 -9.37 3.60
CA ARG A 486 22.95 -9.69 3.60
C ARG A 486 23.51 -9.95 2.20
N GLU A 487 22.70 -10.53 1.33
CA GLU A 487 23.09 -10.92 -0.03
C GLU A 487 21.99 -10.48 -1.00
N HIS A 488 22.33 -9.61 -1.92
CA HIS A 488 21.38 -9.06 -2.90
C HIS A 488 22.05 -8.75 -4.26
N ALA A 489 22.85 -9.67 -4.78
CA ALA A 489 23.55 -9.50 -6.06
C ALA A 489 22.61 -9.20 -7.25
N GLY A 490 21.35 -9.64 -7.16
CA GLY A 490 20.30 -9.33 -8.16
C GLY A 490 19.69 -7.94 -8.07
N VAL A 491 20.04 -7.12 -7.05
CA VAL A 491 19.56 -5.75 -6.90
C VAL A 491 20.69 -4.80 -6.57
N GLU A 492 20.95 -3.85 -7.45
CA GLU A 492 21.87 -2.74 -7.19
C GLU A 492 21.12 -1.59 -6.56
N VAL A 493 21.43 -1.26 -5.30
CA VAL A 493 20.83 -0.14 -4.57
C VAL A 493 21.78 1.04 -4.60
N ILE A 494 21.44 2.09 -5.34
CA ILE A 494 22.28 3.28 -5.51
C ILE A 494 21.89 4.33 -4.48
N ARG A 495 22.88 4.85 -3.75
CA ARG A 495 22.65 5.97 -2.84
C ARG A 495 22.22 7.20 -3.64
N ARG A 496 21.02 7.71 -3.34
CA ARG A 496 20.46 8.94 -3.89
C ARG A 496 20.09 9.90 -2.79
N ASP A 497 20.27 11.20 -3.05
CA ASP A 497 19.81 12.31 -2.22
C ASP A 497 19.29 13.45 -3.12
N ASP A 498 18.95 14.62 -2.54
CA ASP A 498 18.35 15.71 -3.30
C ASP A 498 19.31 16.37 -4.33
N TYR A 499 20.61 16.12 -4.23
CA TYR A 499 21.62 16.89 -4.96
C TYR A 499 22.64 16.06 -5.76
N ASN A 500 22.56 14.72 -5.69
CA ASN A 500 23.58 13.85 -6.29
C ASN A 500 23.14 13.16 -7.59
N ASP A 501 22.17 13.70 -8.31
CA ASP A 501 21.64 13.09 -9.56
C ASP A 501 22.76 12.70 -10.55
N LYS A 502 23.80 13.53 -10.72
CA LYS A 502 24.93 13.23 -11.62
C LYS A 502 25.74 11.99 -11.19
N GLU A 503 25.89 11.76 -9.91
CA GLU A 503 26.56 10.57 -9.39
C GLU A 503 25.69 9.34 -9.62
N VAL A 504 24.38 9.47 -9.41
CA VAL A 504 23.41 8.39 -9.65
C VAL A 504 23.37 8.00 -11.11
N GLU A 505 23.30 8.98 -12.03
CA GLU A 505 23.38 8.77 -13.48
C GLU A 505 24.63 7.98 -13.88
N ALA A 506 25.79 8.40 -13.37
CA ALA A 506 27.07 7.75 -13.66
C ALA A 506 27.14 6.31 -13.12
N LYS A 507 26.60 6.06 -11.91
CA LYS A 507 26.55 4.72 -11.33
C LYS A 507 25.60 3.81 -12.09
N ILE A 508 24.42 4.29 -12.52
CA ILE A 508 23.51 3.51 -13.36
C ILE A 508 24.20 3.13 -14.66
N ALA A 509 24.83 4.10 -15.33
CA ALA A 509 25.55 3.86 -16.58
C ALA A 509 26.67 2.82 -16.41
N ASP A 510 27.45 2.89 -15.32
CA ASP A 510 28.50 1.90 -15.02
C ASP A 510 27.91 0.51 -14.71
N THR A 511 26.80 0.46 -13.96
CA THR A 511 26.12 -0.83 -13.66
C THR A 511 25.61 -1.49 -14.94
N LEU A 512 24.95 -0.73 -15.82
CA LEU A 512 24.51 -1.26 -17.13
C LEU A 512 25.69 -1.69 -18.00
N LEU A 513 26.77 -0.92 -18.00
CA LEU A 513 27.98 -1.27 -18.72
C LEU A 513 28.60 -2.57 -18.17
N ARG A 514 28.77 -2.70 -16.86
CA ARG A 514 29.26 -3.92 -16.22
C ARG A 514 28.38 -5.11 -16.56
N PHE A 515 27.06 -4.96 -16.43
CA PHE A 515 26.10 -6.02 -16.75
C PHE A 515 26.21 -6.46 -18.23
N SER A 516 26.41 -5.54 -19.16
CA SER A 516 26.58 -5.83 -20.59
C SER A 516 27.82 -6.65 -20.93
N LEU A 517 28.78 -6.72 -20.01
CA LEU A 517 30.05 -7.45 -20.16
C LEU A 517 30.08 -8.79 -19.40
N LEU A 518 29.03 -9.12 -18.65
CA LEU A 518 28.94 -10.39 -17.93
C LEU A 518 28.82 -11.58 -18.89
N ASP A 519 29.42 -12.69 -18.51
CA ASP A 519 29.17 -13.96 -19.14
C ASP A 519 27.83 -14.57 -18.68
N GLU A 520 27.38 -15.60 -19.36
CA GLU A 520 26.10 -16.26 -19.09
C GLU A 520 26.00 -16.79 -17.65
N LYS A 521 27.08 -17.29 -17.10
CA LYS A 521 27.10 -17.81 -15.72
C LYS A 521 26.79 -16.71 -14.72
N HIS A 522 27.46 -15.56 -14.80
CA HIS A 522 27.25 -14.45 -13.88
C HIS A 522 25.90 -13.76 -14.10
N VAL A 523 25.40 -13.72 -15.34
CA VAL A 523 24.03 -13.28 -15.62
C VAL A 523 23.02 -14.16 -14.90
N ASN A 524 23.15 -15.49 -15.01
CA ASN A 524 22.26 -16.44 -14.34
C ASN A 524 22.33 -16.35 -12.81
N GLU A 525 23.52 -16.10 -12.24
CA GLU A 525 23.67 -15.85 -10.81
C GLU A 525 22.88 -14.62 -10.36
N GLN A 526 22.90 -13.54 -11.13
CA GLN A 526 22.11 -12.34 -10.80
C GLN A 526 20.60 -12.58 -10.94
N HIS A 527 20.16 -13.30 -11.97
CA HIS A 527 18.76 -13.69 -12.14
C HIS A 527 18.26 -14.53 -10.97
N THR A 528 19.07 -15.52 -10.53
CA THR A 528 18.76 -16.36 -9.37
C THR A 528 18.65 -15.52 -8.09
N SER A 529 19.64 -14.67 -7.84
CA SER A 529 19.63 -13.78 -6.67
C SER A 529 18.44 -12.83 -6.65
N ALA A 530 18.05 -12.28 -7.80
CA ALA A 530 16.86 -11.43 -7.92
C ALA A 530 15.59 -12.18 -7.48
N TYR A 531 15.40 -13.39 -7.98
CA TYR A 531 14.27 -14.23 -7.60
C TYR A 531 14.27 -14.58 -6.10
N GLU A 532 15.42 -14.96 -5.55
CA GLU A 532 15.56 -15.30 -4.12
C GLU A 532 15.17 -14.12 -3.21
N ILE A 533 15.55 -12.89 -3.59
CA ILE A 533 15.13 -11.69 -2.86
C ILE A 533 13.60 -11.56 -2.87
N SER A 534 12.95 -11.80 -4.01
CA SER A 534 11.50 -11.69 -4.11
C SER A 534 10.77 -12.63 -3.15
N LEU A 535 11.29 -13.84 -2.95
CA LEU A 535 10.69 -14.81 -2.05
C LEU A 535 10.66 -14.32 -0.59
N THR A 536 11.61 -13.50 -0.18
CA THR A 536 11.62 -12.92 1.18
C THR A 536 10.57 -11.82 1.36
N ALA A 537 10.00 -11.30 0.27
CA ALA A 537 8.93 -10.30 0.27
C ALA A 537 7.51 -10.90 0.16
N LEU A 538 7.36 -12.22 0.23
CA LEU A 538 6.05 -12.85 0.25
C LEU A 538 5.26 -12.47 1.50
N TRP A 539 3.94 -12.34 1.37
CA TRP A 539 3.06 -12.00 2.50
C TRP A 539 3.16 -12.98 3.67
N GLU A 540 3.44 -14.26 3.42
CA GLU A 540 3.65 -15.24 4.48
C GLU A 540 4.82 -14.88 5.43
N HIS A 541 5.81 -14.12 4.94
CA HIS A 541 6.92 -13.61 5.73
C HIS A 541 6.64 -12.22 6.31
N LEU A 542 6.11 -11.31 5.50
CA LEU A 542 5.97 -9.90 5.89
C LEU A 542 4.74 -9.65 6.76
N PHE A 543 3.73 -10.51 6.74
CA PHE A 543 2.53 -10.33 7.56
C PHE A 543 2.82 -10.40 9.07
N ALA A 544 3.90 -11.04 9.50
CA ALA A 544 4.31 -11.08 10.91
C ALA A 544 4.50 -9.69 11.53
N ALA A 545 4.95 -8.69 10.74
CA ALA A 545 5.07 -7.32 11.21
C ALA A 545 3.70 -6.67 11.50
N TYR A 546 2.69 -7.00 10.72
CA TYR A 546 1.31 -6.57 10.98
C TYR A 546 0.74 -7.21 12.25
N GLU A 547 1.01 -8.50 12.49
CA GLU A 547 0.57 -9.20 13.68
C GLU A 547 1.16 -8.62 14.96
N GLN A 548 2.44 -8.27 14.91
CA GLN A 548 3.10 -7.57 16.00
C GLN A 548 2.40 -6.22 16.28
N ALA A 549 2.16 -5.44 15.24
CA ALA A 549 1.50 -4.14 15.36
C ALA A 549 0.06 -4.27 15.89
N TYR A 550 -0.68 -5.29 15.47
CA TYR A 550 -2.02 -5.55 16.00
C TYR A 550 -2.00 -5.92 17.48
N SER A 551 -1.02 -6.73 17.90
CA SER A 551 -0.82 -7.08 19.31
C SER A 551 -0.52 -5.84 20.16
N GLU A 552 0.37 -4.98 19.69
CA GLU A 552 0.73 -3.72 20.34
C GLU A 552 -0.44 -2.74 20.41
N ALA A 553 -1.25 -2.66 19.34
CA ALA A 553 -2.46 -1.84 19.33
C ALA A 553 -3.49 -2.32 20.36
N VAL A 554 -3.68 -3.63 20.50
CA VAL A 554 -4.55 -4.20 21.53
C VAL A 554 -4.04 -3.85 22.93
N GLU A 555 -2.75 -4.02 23.19
CA GLU A 555 -2.15 -3.66 24.48
C GLU A 555 -2.30 -2.16 24.77
N SER A 556 -2.01 -1.31 23.79
CA SER A 556 -2.19 0.15 23.89
C SER A 556 -3.64 0.53 24.19
N SER A 557 -4.61 -0.11 23.53
CA SER A 557 -6.04 0.15 23.76
C SER A 557 -6.47 -0.23 25.17
N ILE A 558 -5.97 -1.33 25.71
CA ILE A 558 -6.23 -1.78 27.08
C ILE A 558 -5.66 -0.74 28.07
N VAL A 559 -4.40 -0.35 27.90
CA VAL A 559 -3.76 0.65 28.79
C VAL A 559 -4.50 2.00 28.73
N ARG A 560 -4.87 2.44 27.54
CA ARG A 560 -5.61 3.69 27.33
C ARG A 560 -6.99 3.66 28.00
N THR A 561 -7.71 2.57 27.84
CA THR A 561 -9.05 2.39 28.42
C THR A 561 -8.97 2.36 29.94
N ASN A 562 -7.99 1.63 30.50
CA ASN A 562 -7.73 1.57 31.92
C ASN A 562 -7.41 2.94 32.52
N ARG A 563 -6.53 3.71 31.83
CA ARG A 563 -6.15 5.03 32.28
C ARG A 563 -7.34 6.00 32.31
N ALA A 564 -8.20 5.96 31.29
CA ALA A 564 -9.40 6.76 31.24
C ALA A 564 -10.36 6.46 32.40
N VAL A 565 -10.41 5.20 32.85
CA VAL A 565 -11.20 4.81 34.03
C VAL A 565 -10.56 5.27 35.33
N LEU A 566 -9.23 5.19 35.44
CA LEU A 566 -8.51 5.49 36.68
C LEU A 566 -8.31 7.00 36.91
N ASP A 567 -8.08 7.78 35.83
CA ASP A 567 -7.73 9.20 35.92
C ASP A 567 -8.96 10.14 35.91
N GLY A 568 -10.17 9.64 35.56
CA GLY A 568 -11.34 10.46 35.32
C GLY A 568 -12.50 10.25 36.27
N GLY A 569 -12.75 11.17 37.18
CA GLY A 569 -14.04 11.30 37.82
C GLY A 569 -14.22 10.64 39.19
N THR A 570 -15.45 10.75 39.69
CA THR A 570 -15.87 10.14 40.94
C THR A 570 -15.91 8.62 40.82
N LYS A 571 -15.82 7.91 41.96
CA LYS A 571 -15.93 6.44 42.02
C LYS A 571 -17.19 5.94 41.28
N THR A 572 -18.29 6.67 41.38
CA THR A 572 -19.55 6.36 40.69
C THR A 572 -19.42 6.46 39.17
N GLU A 573 -18.75 7.50 38.64
CA GLU A 573 -18.53 7.65 37.20
C GLU A 573 -17.60 6.57 36.65
N GLN A 574 -16.57 6.21 37.39
CA GLN A 574 -15.68 5.12 37.04
C GLN A 574 -16.42 3.77 37.03
N ILE A 575 -17.25 3.50 38.01
CA ILE A 575 -18.10 2.30 38.05
C ILE A 575 -19.09 2.29 36.89
N ASN A 576 -19.75 3.41 36.61
CA ASN A 576 -20.70 3.52 35.48
C ASN A 576 -19.98 3.34 34.13
N PHE A 577 -18.79 3.89 33.97
CA PHE A 577 -17.98 3.68 32.78
C PHE A 577 -17.62 2.18 32.59
N VAL A 578 -17.18 1.52 33.66
CA VAL A 578 -16.91 0.08 33.65
C VAL A 578 -18.16 -0.73 33.31
N ARG A 579 -19.32 -0.37 33.89
CA ARG A 579 -20.61 -1.00 33.57
C ARG A 579 -20.99 -0.80 32.10
N GLN A 580 -20.88 0.43 31.56
CA GLN A 580 -21.15 0.72 30.16
C GLN A 580 -20.22 -0.05 29.22
N GLN A 581 -18.92 -0.13 29.54
CA GLN A 581 -17.96 -0.90 28.75
C GLN A 581 -18.16 -2.42 28.87
N LEU A 582 -18.56 -2.88 30.03
CA LEU A 582 -18.60 -4.31 30.28
C LEU A 582 -19.94 -4.95 29.94
N PHE A 583 -21.10 -4.35 30.28
CA PHE A 583 -22.24 -5.23 30.30
C PHE A 583 -23.66 -4.66 30.14
N VAL A 584 -23.96 -3.47 30.59
CA VAL A 584 -25.36 -3.13 30.86
C VAL A 584 -26.12 -2.59 29.67
N GLU A 585 -25.42 -2.04 28.67
CA GLU A 585 -26.07 -1.38 27.55
C GLU A 585 -25.71 -2.00 26.17
N LYS A 586 -24.94 -3.10 26.14
CA LYS A 586 -24.53 -3.71 24.89
C LYS A 586 -25.45 -4.84 24.44
N PRO A 587 -25.95 -4.79 23.17
CA PRO A 587 -26.81 -5.85 22.61
C PRO A 587 -26.19 -7.26 22.65
N VAL A 588 -24.85 -7.34 22.62
CA VAL A 588 -24.09 -8.60 22.71
C VAL A 588 -24.27 -9.26 24.09
N TRP A 589 -24.11 -8.48 25.16
CA TRP A 589 -24.30 -8.99 26.48
C TRP A 589 -25.75 -9.43 26.72
N ASN A 590 -26.73 -8.64 26.28
CA ASN A 590 -28.14 -8.98 26.36
C ASN A 590 -28.46 -10.31 25.63
N ARG A 591 -27.80 -10.63 24.55
CA ARG A 591 -27.96 -11.91 23.83
C ARG A 591 -27.33 -13.08 24.60
N MET A 592 -26.15 -12.91 25.19
CA MET A 592 -25.53 -13.92 26.03
C MET A 592 -26.37 -14.17 27.31
N MET A 593 -27.06 -13.14 27.80
CA MET A 593 -27.92 -13.21 29.00
C MET A 593 -29.30 -13.85 28.71
N VAL A 594 -29.77 -13.80 27.47
CA VAL A 594 -31.03 -14.47 27.04
C VAL A 594 -30.91 -16.01 27.09
N ASP A 595 -29.70 -16.55 26.99
CA ASP A 595 -29.42 -17.98 27.04
C ASP A 595 -29.32 -18.48 28.51
N LYS A 596 -30.21 -18.08 29.35
CA LYS A 596 -30.53 -18.28 30.77
C LYS A 596 -29.78 -19.38 31.57
N THR A 597 -28.60 -19.82 31.16
CA THR A 597 -27.82 -20.82 31.90
C THR A 597 -26.76 -20.14 32.77
N LEU A 598 -27.00 -20.07 34.06
CA LEU A 598 -26.13 -19.49 35.09
C LEU A 598 -24.63 -19.87 34.96
N PRO A 599 -24.27 -21.13 34.62
CA PRO A 599 -22.86 -21.52 34.44
C PRO A 599 -22.16 -20.80 33.30
N LYS A 600 -22.81 -20.56 32.18
CA LYS A 600 -22.22 -19.82 31.03
C LYS A 600 -22.01 -18.34 31.37
N ARG A 601 -22.92 -17.76 32.16
CA ARG A 601 -22.83 -16.36 32.61
C ARG A 601 -21.65 -16.16 33.56
N LEU A 602 -21.49 -17.05 34.54
CA LEU A 602 -20.36 -17.03 35.48
C LEU A 602 -19.04 -17.23 34.75
N HIS A 603 -18.98 -18.15 33.79
CA HIS A 603 -17.78 -18.39 32.99
C HIS A 603 -17.40 -17.17 32.14
N ALA A 604 -18.36 -16.53 31.49
CA ALA A 604 -18.14 -15.30 30.75
C ALA A 604 -17.64 -14.15 31.63
N LEU A 605 -18.17 -14.01 32.84
CA LEU A 605 -17.72 -13.04 33.86
C LEU A 605 -16.30 -13.34 34.35
N GLU A 606 -15.99 -14.62 34.61
CA GLU A 606 -14.64 -15.05 34.98
C GLU A 606 -13.62 -14.83 33.88
N GLU A 607 -13.95 -15.17 32.62
CA GLU A 607 -13.08 -14.90 31.47
C GLU A 607 -12.87 -13.39 31.27
N LEU A 608 -13.93 -12.61 31.40
CA LEU A 608 -13.84 -11.17 31.32
C LEU A 608 -12.93 -10.59 32.41
N SER A 609 -13.10 -11.05 33.65
CA SER A 609 -12.27 -10.62 34.79
C SER A 609 -10.80 -11.01 34.59
N ARG A 610 -10.52 -12.15 33.99
CA ARG A 610 -9.15 -12.59 33.68
C ARG A 610 -8.52 -11.79 32.52
N ASN A 611 -9.30 -11.39 31.54
CA ASN A 611 -8.83 -10.68 30.36
C ASN A 611 -8.78 -9.17 30.56
N LEU A 612 -9.49 -8.63 31.53
CA LEU A 612 -9.43 -7.23 31.92
C LEU A 612 -8.31 -7.02 32.94
N TRP A 613 -7.08 -6.90 32.45
CA TRP A 613 -5.86 -6.74 33.28
C TRP A 613 -5.98 -5.63 34.33
N TRP A 614 -6.66 -4.53 34.00
CA TRP A 614 -6.89 -3.43 34.93
C TRP A 614 -7.79 -3.81 36.12
N CYS A 615 -8.63 -4.83 35.99
CA CYS A 615 -9.41 -5.35 37.11
C CYS A 615 -8.53 -5.96 38.22
N TRP A 616 -7.29 -6.30 37.87
CA TRP A 616 -6.29 -6.85 38.80
C TRP A 616 -5.31 -5.80 39.32
N ASN A 617 -5.40 -4.55 38.85
CA ASN A 617 -4.63 -3.45 39.39
C ASN A 617 -5.17 -3.12 40.80
N PRO A 618 -4.31 -2.95 41.83
CA PRO A 618 -4.75 -2.63 43.18
C PRO A 618 -5.73 -1.45 43.27
N GLY A 619 -5.55 -0.42 42.42
CA GLY A 619 -6.48 0.71 42.37
C GLY A 619 -7.83 0.40 41.71
N ALA A 620 -7.91 -0.59 40.84
CA ALA A 620 -9.14 -1.03 40.18
C ALA A 620 -9.91 -2.06 41.05
N ARG A 621 -9.19 -2.81 41.86
CA ARG A 621 -9.81 -3.76 42.80
C ARG A 621 -10.80 -3.08 43.75
N ASP A 622 -10.45 -1.90 44.23
CA ASP A 622 -11.33 -1.09 45.09
C ASP A 622 -12.61 -0.62 44.37
N LEU A 623 -12.59 -0.51 43.05
CA LEU A 623 -13.77 -0.20 42.22
C LEU A 623 -14.76 -1.36 42.18
N PHE A 624 -14.28 -2.61 42.20
CA PHE A 624 -15.11 -3.82 42.25
C PHE A 624 -15.59 -4.16 43.65
N GLU A 625 -14.78 -3.97 44.68
CA GLU A 625 -15.16 -4.19 46.08
C GLU A 625 -16.28 -3.26 46.55
N GLY A 626 -16.49 -2.14 45.82
CA GLY A 626 -17.60 -1.22 46.11
C GLY A 626 -18.88 -1.44 45.30
N ILE A 627 -18.92 -2.44 44.41
CA ILE A 627 -20.12 -2.78 43.66
C ILE A 627 -20.93 -3.78 44.47
N ASP A 628 -22.11 -3.33 44.94
CA ASP A 628 -23.05 -4.21 45.63
C ASP A 628 -23.40 -5.39 44.69
N PRO A 629 -23.22 -6.66 45.16
CA PRO A 629 -23.64 -7.82 44.39
C PRO A 629 -25.11 -7.80 43.96
N ALA A 630 -25.98 -7.08 44.69
CA ALA A 630 -27.37 -6.87 44.34
C ALA A 630 -27.54 -6.06 43.03
N LEU A 631 -26.60 -5.15 42.71
CA LEU A 631 -26.62 -4.39 41.47
C LEU A 631 -26.29 -5.23 40.22
N TRP A 632 -25.58 -6.34 40.40
CA TRP A 632 -25.37 -7.33 39.34
C TRP A 632 -26.65 -8.15 39.08
N ALA A 633 -27.45 -8.38 40.09
CA ALA A 633 -28.72 -9.10 40.01
C ALA A 633 -29.85 -8.23 39.41
N GLU A 634 -29.79 -6.89 39.53
CA GLU A 634 -30.76 -5.99 38.92
C GLU A 634 -30.56 -5.85 37.41
N SER A 635 -29.35 -6.08 36.87
CA SER A 635 -29.10 -6.14 35.44
C SER A 635 -29.76 -7.36 34.76
N ASP A 636 -30.29 -8.29 35.54
CA ASP A 636 -30.98 -9.50 35.08
C ASP A 636 -32.49 -9.30 34.89
N ARG A 637 -33.04 -8.13 35.26
CA ARG A 637 -34.42 -7.74 35.03
C ARG A 637 -34.58 -6.76 33.90
#